data_73bbfd63dc367926e62e644a7e3ad955
#
_entry.id   73bbfd63dc367926e62e644a7e3ad955
#
_cell.length_a   1.000
_cell.length_b   1.000
_cell.length_c   1.000
_cell.angle_alpha   90.00
_cell.angle_beta   90.00
_cell.angle_gamma   90.00
#
_symmetry.space_group_name_H-M   'P 1'
#
loop_
_entity.id
_entity.type
_entity.pdbx_description
1 polymer ?
#
loop_
_entity_poly.entity_id
_entity_poly.type
_entity_poly.pdbx_seq_one_letter_code
_entity_poly.pdbx_strand_id
1 'polypeptide(L)'
;MGRFGGRRSFVVISGVTLLFAGTALFAAPVDRARVRQVTEGFLQAKAAGRASPELTILSASSPGSSLREVRSDDGTVLAYVMDLEPRGFVALAADTDLAPVIAYSFRSPFPAEGDKAHPLYRMVREDLRLRAKALAEHPELKSPETARQWAAYAAGLKGAGASPASHLTLPAVQQWPPEGSTATGGLVETAWDQEPPFNQLCPLDTVDGGRSYVGCAATAMAQILNFHRQCNVAFNPSDAYTMYSGMRMDADSTLYDFPSFTDLNAYVAAVRARYQEGADLNDVEKATVSFACGVAMQMDYSSEGSGASPYDAQEAMLRKFGFAGADMFGGLTAESFLVLQENIMNGLPAMIGLRPADGFGGHAVVCDGYNTEGEYHLNFGWGSLYPQKITDVWYRLPTGFYPLDLVITETVLNLRPEEPALETDPASLNFYGVPGQDSDPQILRIRTGAGPVAVSAITSPDGFVIAMPDEFSAALGPFTMTRPKQTVSILVKFRPERTGGYYGTLAIHYSDSSVRYVILRGSSFADGTQVAAGPVSGTWSQDKSPYFVGGDLQVAENGALTIEPGVKVFFLGPFSLTVGKNATLIAQGNAAQPIELTAWNRDTGWAGLRFLDSGSDDVLGYCSLSWAKKNTGFIPTDSGGDTGVDEPNSHGGAIYCSNSDPTLESCRLTNNLGDGGGAIYCVDSFPLLSNTLIANNTALGGVPRSGGFCISSSGIAELRNCTIVNNSPGGVFAASWDGLILTNSIVWGNEMYQIQTDESAPEVTFCDVQGGYLGAGNRSADPCFFSPSAGPGLEYDGAAANWALQTHSPCINAGTEVPDLPALDLAGAARAASGVLDLGAYENQSELPLLTVTPGGTADLGFVQANASETLLLDFTNTGKQDCTIQSVSVSEGDKVFSLPTAVENRVLAPGESLSIQVAFHPTREAVYR
;
A
#
# COMPACT_ATOMS: atom_id res chain seq x y z
N MET A 1 -11.03 -72.03 5.34
CA MET A 1 -11.38 -72.42 6.72
C MET A 1 -10.75 -71.40 7.63
N GLY A 2 -11.34 -70.58 8.35
CA GLY A 2 -12.48 -70.42 9.15
C GLY A 2 -12.73 -68.96 9.43
N ARG A 3 -13.96 -68.58 9.39
CA ARG A 3 -14.51 -67.27 9.78
C ARG A 3 -14.37 -67.04 11.29
N PHE A 4 -14.05 -65.83 11.72
CA PHE A 4 -14.61 -65.31 12.99
C PHE A 4 -14.97 -63.81 12.79
N GLY A 5 -16.26 -63.57 12.90
CA GLY A 5 -16.89 -62.26 12.97
C GLY A 5 -16.83 -61.70 14.38
N GLY A 6 -16.52 -60.42 14.50
CA GLY A 6 -16.65 -59.66 15.74
C GLY A 6 -17.56 -58.45 15.49
N ARG A 7 -18.82 -58.54 15.92
CA ARG A 7 -19.75 -57.40 16.02
C ARG A 7 -19.23 -56.42 17.04
N ARG A 8 -19.01 -55.17 16.65
CA ARG A 8 -18.91 -54.04 17.59
C ARG A 8 -20.22 -53.29 17.60
N SER A 9 -20.85 -53.27 18.75
CA SER A 9 -22.04 -52.51 19.08
C SER A 9 -21.75 -51.04 19.04
N PHE A 10 -22.53 -50.29 18.25
CA PHE A 10 -22.58 -48.84 18.36
C PHE A 10 -23.52 -48.43 19.48
N VAL A 11 -23.01 -47.74 20.48
CA VAL A 11 -23.79 -46.97 21.45
C VAL A 11 -24.17 -45.66 20.80
N VAL A 12 -25.44 -45.46 20.52
CA VAL A 12 -25.97 -44.15 20.09
C VAL A 12 -26.14 -43.30 21.34
N ILE A 13 -25.26 -42.33 21.50
CA ILE A 13 -25.46 -41.24 22.45
C ILE A 13 -26.24 -40.16 21.69
N SER A 14 -27.50 -39.96 22.10
CA SER A 14 -28.35 -38.88 21.62
C SER A 14 -27.71 -37.54 21.98
N GLY A 15 -27.09 -36.92 21.01
CA GLY A 15 -26.60 -35.55 21.10
C GLY A 15 -27.80 -34.60 21.17
N VAL A 16 -27.86 -33.82 22.22
CA VAL A 16 -28.70 -32.62 22.32
C VAL A 16 -28.27 -31.66 21.23
N THR A 17 -29.09 -31.48 20.23
CA THR A 17 -28.95 -30.45 19.22
C THR A 17 -29.26 -29.11 19.92
N LEU A 18 -28.21 -28.43 20.41
CA LEU A 18 -28.30 -27.00 20.70
C LEU A 18 -28.44 -26.28 19.35
N LEU A 19 -29.68 -25.91 19.02
CA LEU A 19 -29.92 -24.87 18.04
C LEU A 19 -29.28 -23.57 18.59
N PHE A 20 -28.07 -23.25 18.13
CA PHE A 20 -27.62 -21.88 18.15
C PHE A 20 -28.50 -21.13 17.15
N ALA A 21 -29.53 -20.47 17.65
CA ALA A 21 -30.15 -19.36 16.95
C ALA A 21 -29.02 -18.36 16.77
N GLY A 22 -28.50 -18.24 15.55
CA GLY A 22 -27.59 -17.19 15.15
C GLY A 22 -28.34 -15.88 15.34
N THR A 23 -28.16 -15.25 16.49
CA THR A 23 -28.52 -13.83 16.66
C THR A 23 -27.64 -13.06 15.73
N ALA A 24 -28.26 -12.38 14.78
CA ALA A 24 -27.60 -11.47 13.84
C ALA A 24 -26.65 -10.53 14.58
N LEU A 25 -25.39 -10.53 14.18
CA LEU A 25 -24.28 -9.76 14.73
C LEU A 25 -24.31 -8.28 14.29
N PHE A 26 -25.45 -7.72 13.93
CA PHE A 26 -25.61 -6.32 13.55
C PHE A 26 -26.02 -5.49 14.77
N ALA A 27 -25.35 -4.34 14.99
CA ALA A 27 -25.53 -3.52 16.18
C ALA A 27 -26.92 -2.89 16.30
N ALA A 28 -27.55 -2.46 15.22
CA ALA A 28 -28.95 -2.11 15.12
C ALA A 28 -29.40 -2.10 13.66
N PRO A 29 -30.38 -2.93 13.26
CA PRO A 29 -30.90 -2.89 11.90
C PRO A 29 -31.55 -1.53 11.61
N VAL A 30 -31.14 -0.93 10.52
CA VAL A 30 -31.68 0.37 10.06
C VAL A 30 -33.08 0.14 9.49
N ASP A 31 -34.10 0.83 10.00
CA ASP A 31 -35.44 0.74 9.46
C ASP A 31 -35.62 1.57 8.17
N ARG A 32 -36.62 1.24 7.38
CA ARG A 32 -36.90 1.90 6.08
C ARG A 32 -37.21 3.41 6.22
N ALA A 33 -37.75 3.85 7.34
CA ALA A 33 -38.06 5.26 7.59
C ALA A 33 -36.75 6.04 7.81
N ARG A 34 -35.84 5.47 8.58
CA ARG A 34 -34.51 6.04 8.82
C ARG A 34 -33.67 6.08 7.53
N VAL A 35 -33.75 5.05 6.67
CA VAL A 35 -33.11 5.05 5.35
C VAL A 35 -33.55 6.28 4.53
N ARG A 36 -34.86 6.53 4.43
CA ARG A 36 -35.39 7.70 3.71
C ARG A 36 -34.90 9.02 4.30
N GLN A 37 -34.97 9.14 5.61
CA GLN A 37 -34.54 10.35 6.34
C GLN A 37 -33.07 10.65 6.10
N VAL A 38 -32.18 9.62 6.20
CA VAL A 38 -30.74 9.76 6.00
C VAL A 38 -30.43 10.07 4.53
N THR A 39 -31.14 9.44 3.56
CA THR A 39 -30.99 9.75 2.14
C THR A 39 -31.35 11.22 1.85
N GLU A 40 -32.45 11.71 2.41
CA GLU A 40 -32.88 13.12 2.24
C GLU A 40 -31.85 14.09 2.82
N GLY A 41 -31.31 13.79 4.02
CA GLY A 41 -30.28 14.61 4.64
C GLY A 41 -28.96 14.59 3.86
N PHE A 42 -28.56 13.43 3.32
CA PHE A 42 -27.41 13.32 2.42
C PHE A 42 -27.58 14.16 1.15
N LEU A 43 -28.72 14.03 0.48
CA LEU A 43 -29.03 14.83 -0.73
C LEU A 43 -29.05 16.33 -0.43
N GLN A 44 -29.58 16.74 0.72
CA GLN A 44 -29.54 18.15 1.16
C GLN A 44 -28.11 18.62 1.41
N ALA A 45 -27.26 17.78 2.01
CA ALA A 45 -25.85 18.10 2.23
C ALA A 45 -25.09 18.28 0.92
N LYS A 46 -25.28 17.37 -0.05
CA LYS A 46 -24.68 17.48 -1.39
C LYS A 46 -25.26 18.67 -2.19
N ALA A 47 -26.53 19.05 -1.99
CA ALA A 47 -27.14 20.23 -2.64
C ALA A 47 -26.63 21.56 -2.06
N ALA A 48 -26.34 21.64 -0.79
CA ALA A 48 -25.89 22.86 -0.12
C ALA A 48 -24.49 23.33 -0.59
N GLY A 49 -23.67 22.43 -1.13
CA GLY A 49 -22.33 22.72 -1.71
C GLY A 49 -22.38 23.10 -3.20
N ARG A 50 -23.53 22.94 -3.88
CA ARG A 50 -23.61 23.05 -5.35
C ARG A 50 -24.31 24.31 -5.84
N ALA A 51 -23.68 24.99 -6.79
CA ALA A 51 -24.28 26.08 -7.56
C ALA A 51 -25.13 25.59 -8.74
N SER A 52 -25.42 24.30 -8.90
CA SER A 52 -26.06 23.72 -10.07
C SER A 52 -27.57 23.49 -9.85
N PRO A 53 -28.46 23.96 -10.76
CA PRO A 53 -29.92 23.82 -10.65
C PRO A 53 -30.43 22.37 -10.78
N GLU A 54 -29.60 21.44 -11.30
CA GLU A 54 -30.03 20.06 -11.57
C GLU A 54 -30.28 19.24 -10.31
N LEU A 55 -29.68 19.61 -9.17
CA LEU A 55 -29.84 18.89 -7.91
C LEU A 55 -31.12 19.24 -7.10
N THR A 56 -31.82 20.30 -7.46
CA THR A 56 -33.06 20.66 -6.81
C THR A 56 -34.23 19.71 -7.13
N ILE A 57 -34.04 18.79 -8.08
CA ILE A 57 -35.08 17.88 -8.60
C ILE A 57 -34.96 16.48 -8.02
N LEU A 58 -33.77 16.11 -7.48
CA LEU A 58 -33.53 14.77 -6.92
C LEU A 58 -34.09 14.71 -5.48
N SER A 59 -35.22 14.06 -5.30
CA SER A 59 -35.86 13.86 -4.01
C SER A 59 -36.14 12.38 -3.76
N ALA A 60 -35.66 11.87 -2.64
CA ALA A 60 -35.99 10.51 -2.18
C ALA A 60 -37.48 10.32 -1.85
N SER A 61 -38.26 11.41 -1.83
CA SER A 61 -39.71 11.42 -1.60
C SER A 61 -40.53 11.46 -2.88
N SER A 62 -39.92 11.50 -4.06
CA SER A 62 -40.66 11.53 -5.35
C SER A 62 -41.49 10.27 -5.56
N PRO A 63 -42.68 10.37 -6.17
CA PRO A 63 -43.57 9.24 -6.44
C PRO A 63 -42.99 8.31 -7.50
N GLY A 64 -42.05 7.59 -7.35
CA GLY A 64 -41.29 6.73 -8.26
C GLY A 64 -40.00 6.20 -7.64
N SER A 65 -39.54 6.82 -6.54
CA SER A 65 -38.36 6.33 -5.83
C SER A 65 -38.65 4.96 -5.20
N SER A 66 -37.96 3.92 -5.67
CA SER A 66 -38.04 2.56 -5.11
C SER A 66 -36.97 2.34 -4.06
N LEU A 67 -37.32 1.61 -3.00
CA LEU A 67 -36.35 1.15 -1.99
C LEU A 67 -36.10 -0.33 -2.21
N ARG A 68 -34.91 -0.67 -2.64
CA ARG A 68 -34.44 -2.05 -2.88
C ARG A 68 -33.49 -2.50 -1.78
N GLU A 69 -33.31 -3.79 -1.63
CA GLU A 69 -32.45 -4.40 -0.62
C GLU A 69 -31.33 -5.23 -1.28
N VAL A 70 -30.10 -5.03 -0.86
CA VAL A 70 -28.98 -5.91 -1.21
C VAL A 70 -28.82 -6.88 -0.05
N ARG A 71 -28.90 -8.19 -0.35
CA ARG A 71 -28.88 -9.25 0.66
C ARG A 71 -27.71 -10.19 0.46
N SER A 72 -27.18 -10.72 1.58
CA SER A 72 -26.29 -11.87 1.61
C SER A 72 -27.02 -13.18 1.24
N ASP A 73 -26.27 -14.26 1.07
CA ASP A 73 -26.83 -15.57 0.70
C ASP A 73 -27.70 -16.18 1.81
N ASP A 74 -27.48 -15.81 3.06
CA ASP A 74 -28.32 -16.21 4.21
C ASP A 74 -29.59 -15.35 4.37
N GLY A 75 -29.77 -14.38 3.49
CA GLY A 75 -30.94 -13.47 3.48
C GLY A 75 -30.81 -12.22 4.32
N THR A 76 -29.67 -12.01 5.02
CA THR A 76 -29.39 -10.80 5.80
C THR A 76 -29.34 -9.57 4.88
N VAL A 77 -30.02 -8.47 5.26
CA VAL A 77 -29.94 -7.20 4.53
C VAL A 77 -28.61 -6.52 4.82
N LEU A 78 -27.81 -6.27 3.79
CA LEU A 78 -26.52 -5.62 3.86
C LEU A 78 -26.59 -4.14 3.51
N ALA A 79 -27.42 -3.79 2.53
CA ALA A 79 -27.64 -2.41 2.12
C ALA A 79 -29.08 -2.16 1.68
N TYR A 80 -29.46 -0.89 1.76
CA TYR A 80 -30.65 -0.34 1.16
C TYR A 80 -30.27 0.55 -0.01
N VAL A 81 -30.90 0.37 -1.17
CA VAL A 81 -30.69 1.22 -2.35
C VAL A 81 -31.93 2.03 -2.63
N MET A 82 -31.77 3.35 -2.63
CA MET A 82 -32.79 4.31 -3.00
C MET A 82 -32.53 4.77 -4.43
N ASP A 83 -33.44 4.47 -5.36
CA ASP A 83 -33.37 5.00 -6.70
C ASP A 83 -33.81 6.49 -6.69
N LEU A 84 -33.14 7.32 -7.48
CA LEU A 84 -33.40 8.75 -7.57
C LEU A 84 -34.07 9.11 -8.91
N GLU A 85 -34.89 10.14 -8.91
CA GLU A 85 -35.50 10.68 -10.13
C GLU A 85 -34.88 12.04 -10.48
N PRO A 86 -34.66 12.32 -11.78
CA PRO A 86 -35.03 11.48 -12.93
C PRO A 86 -34.06 10.30 -13.18
N ARG A 87 -32.89 10.23 -12.50
CA ARG A 87 -31.88 9.21 -12.66
C ARG A 87 -30.96 9.20 -11.44
N GLY A 88 -30.34 8.05 -11.15
CA GLY A 88 -29.35 7.89 -10.09
C GLY A 88 -29.80 7.00 -8.96
N PHE A 89 -28.94 6.84 -7.96
CA PHE A 89 -29.22 6.06 -6.75
C PHE A 89 -28.37 6.53 -5.56
N VAL A 90 -28.78 6.12 -4.37
CA VAL A 90 -27.97 6.15 -3.14
C VAL A 90 -28.06 4.78 -2.48
N ALA A 91 -26.94 4.16 -2.20
CA ALA A 91 -26.83 2.91 -1.45
C ALA A 91 -26.35 3.19 -0.02
N LEU A 92 -27.17 2.80 0.96
CA LEU A 92 -26.89 2.98 2.39
C LEU A 92 -26.61 1.63 3.06
N ALA A 93 -25.67 1.60 3.99
CA ALA A 93 -25.45 0.45 4.85
C ALA A 93 -26.71 0.09 5.67
N ALA A 94 -26.94 -1.19 5.87
CA ALA A 94 -28.01 -1.66 6.76
C ALA A 94 -27.58 -1.74 8.24
N ASP A 95 -26.32 -1.45 8.52
CA ASP A 95 -25.71 -1.46 9.85
C ASP A 95 -25.22 -0.07 10.23
N THR A 96 -25.60 0.41 11.43
CA THR A 96 -25.20 1.75 11.92
C THR A 96 -23.75 1.84 12.36
N ASP A 97 -23.04 0.74 12.50
CA ASP A 97 -21.60 0.73 12.77
C ASP A 97 -20.78 0.94 11.48
N LEU A 98 -21.43 0.88 10.31
CA LEU A 98 -20.83 1.23 9.02
C LEU A 98 -21.22 2.66 8.61
N ALA A 99 -20.40 3.28 7.78
CA ALA A 99 -20.70 4.60 7.21
C ALA A 99 -22.07 4.58 6.51
N PRO A 100 -22.92 5.61 6.68
CA PRO A 100 -24.28 5.58 6.20
C PRO A 100 -24.39 5.46 4.67
N VAL A 101 -23.59 6.17 3.90
CA VAL A 101 -23.58 6.12 2.44
C VAL A 101 -22.36 5.34 1.97
N ILE A 102 -22.60 4.27 1.21
CA ILE A 102 -21.56 3.38 0.67
C ILE A 102 -21.28 3.69 -0.79
N ALA A 103 -22.34 3.93 -1.56
CA ALA A 103 -22.21 4.26 -2.97
C ALA A 103 -23.34 5.17 -3.43
N TYR A 104 -23.09 6.04 -4.40
CA TYR A 104 -24.13 6.82 -5.07
C TYR A 104 -23.70 7.22 -6.48
N SER A 105 -24.68 7.47 -7.31
CA SER A 105 -24.51 8.20 -8.57
C SER A 105 -25.73 9.07 -8.81
N PHE A 106 -25.53 10.26 -9.35
CA PHE A 106 -26.62 11.14 -9.80
C PHE A 106 -26.90 10.96 -11.30
N ARG A 107 -26.16 10.11 -11.97
CA ARG A 107 -26.18 9.90 -13.42
C ARG A 107 -26.45 8.45 -13.83
N SER A 108 -25.91 7.50 -13.09
CA SER A 108 -26.05 6.08 -13.37
C SER A 108 -27.08 5.42 -12.47
N PRO A 109 -27.92 4.51 -12.96
CA PRO A 109 -28.79 3.71 -12.11
C PRO A 109 -27.99 2.66 -11.32
N PHE A 110 -28.57 2.13 -10.23
CA PHE A 110 -28.07 0.90 -9.63
C PHE A 110 -28.53 -0.33 -10.44
N PRO A 111 -27.76 -1.45 -10.48
CA PRO A 111 -28.13 -2.64 -11.21
C PRO A 111 -29.56 -3.11 -10.94
N ALA A 112 -30.23 -3.66 -11.95
CA ALA A 112 -31.58 -4.18 -11.80
C ALA A 112 -31.66 -5.30 -10.76
N GLU A 113 -32.81 -5.50 -10.11
CA GLU A 113 -32.99 -6.47 -9.00
C GLU A 113 -32.66 -7.93 -9.39
N GLY A 114 -32.74 -8.28 -10.66
CA GLY A 114 -32.39 -9.60 -11.21
C GLY A 114 -30.91 -9.76 -11.60
N ASP A 115 -30.17 -8.68 -11.71
CA ASP A 115 -28.80 -8.68 -12.22
C ASP A 115 -27.77 -8.78 -11.09
N LYS A 116 -27.76 -9.92 -10.40
CA LYS A 116 -26.84 -10.22 -9.30
C LYS A 116 -25.42 -10.48 -9.77
N ALA A 117 -25.20 -10.73 -11.05
CA ALA A 117 -23.87 -10.93 -11.65
C ALA A 117 -23.14 -9.60 -11.92
N HIS A 118 -23.86 -8.49 -11.89
CA HIS A 118 -23.31 -7.16 -12.16
C HIS A 118 -22.17 -6.80 -11.17
N PRO A 119 -20.97 -6.36 -11.62
CA PRO A 119 -19.84 -6.06 -10.75
C PRO A 119 -20.16 -5.09 -9.62
N LEU A 120 -20.89 -4.00 -9.87
CA LEU A 120 -21.28 -3.06 -8.81
C LEU A 120 -22.17 -3.72 -7.73
N TYR A 121 -23.15 -4.56 -8.15
CA TYR A 121 -23.99 -5.29 -7.20
C TYR A 121 -23.15 -6.23 -6.34
N ARG A 122 -22.24 -6.99 -6.96
CA ARG A 122 -21.34 -7.93 -6.28
C ARG A 122 -20.37 -7.17 -5.36
N MET A 123 -19.81 -6.05 -5.83
CA MET A 123 -18.94 -5.19 -5.04
C MET A 123 -19.63 -4.71 -3.76
N VAL A 124 -20.81 -4.10 -3.87
CA VAL A 124 -21.56 -3.61 -2.70
C VAL A 124 -21.90 -4.75 -1.74
N ARG A 125 -22.37 -5.89 -2.28
CA ARG A 125 -22.77 -7.05 -1.47
C ARG A 125 -21.58 -7.62 -0.69
N GLU A 126 -20.50 -7.88 -1.39
CA GLU A 126 -19.36 -8.60 -0.81
C GLU A 126 -18.56 -7.71 0.13
N ASP A 127 -18.31 -6.47 -0.25
CA ASP A 127 -17.63 -5.49 0.58
C ASP A 127 -18.37 -5.28 1.93
N LEU A 128 -19.69 -5.07 1.90
CA LEU A 128 -20.44 -4.88 3.14
C LEU A 128 -20.51 -6.15 3.99
N ARG A 129 -20.55 -7.34 3.36
CA ARG A 129 -20.46 -8.60 4.08
C ARG A 129 -19.13 -8.74 4.82
N LEU A 130 -18.03 -8.40 4.15
CA LEU A 130 -16.69 -8.45 4.73
C LEU A 130 -16.50 -7.41 5.84
N ARG A 131 -16.96 -6.17 5.63
CA ARG A 131 -16.91 -5.13 6.68
C ARG A 131 -17.73 -5.51 7.91
N ALA A 132 -18.95 -6.06 7.73
CA ALA A 132 -19.79 -6.50 8.84
C ALA A 132 -19.12 -7.64 9.61
N LYS A 133 -18.50 -8.60 8.91
CA LYS A 133 -17.70 -9.66 9.52
C LYS A 133 -16.53 -9.09 10.32
N ALA A 134 -15.76 -8.16 9.73
CA ALA A 134 -14.64 -7.53 10.41
C ALA A 134 -15.05 -6.80 11.68
N LEU A 135 -16.13 -6.02 11.66
CA LEU A 135 -16.64 -5.32 12.85
C LEU A 135 -17.13 -6.27 13.94
N ALA A 136 -17.58 -7.47 13.56
CA ALA A 136 -17.97 -8.51 14.51
C ALA A 136 -16.75 -9.17 15.18
N GLU A 137 -15.70 -9.40 14.42
CA GLU A 137 -14.43 -9.99 14.88
C GLU A 137 -13.53 -8.97 15.56
N HIS A 138 -13.60 -7.70 15.15
CA HIS A 138 -12.80 -6.57 15.59
C HIS A 138 -13.67 -5.35 15.96
N PRO A 139 -14.35 -5.36 17.13
CA PRO A 139 -15.22 -4.26 17.57
C PRO A 139 -14.48 -2.91 17.70
N GLU A 140 -13.17 -2.90 17.85
CA GLU A 140 -12.31 -1.73 17.90
C GLU A 140 -12.27 -0.93 16.59
N LEU A 141 -12.65 -1.54 15.46
CA LEU A 141 -12.76 -0.86 14.17
C LEU A 141 -13.99 0.09 14.09
N LYS A 142 -14.87 0.06 15.06
CA LYS A 142 -16.04 0.97 15.13
C LYS A 142 -15.58 2.41 15.32
N SER A 143 -15.98 3.29 14.42
CA SER A 143 -15.59 4.69 14.45
C SER A 143 -16.69 5.57 15.06
N PRO A 144 -16.38 6.45 16.04
CA PRO A 144 -17.32 7.46 16.53
C PRO A 144 -17.80 8.42 15.42
N GLU A 145 -16.98 8.61 14.38
CA GLU A 145 -17.32 9.45 13.23
C GLU A 145 -18.50 8.87 12.43
N THR A 146 -18.57 7.54 12.31
CA THR A 146 -19.70 6.85 11.69
C THR A 146 -21.04 7.22 12.37
N ALA A 147 -21.08 7.17 13.70
CA ALA A 147 -22.28 7.55 14.45
C ALA A 147 -22.66 9.04 14.26
N ARG A 148 -21.65 9.93 14.17
CA ARG A 148 -21.85 11.35 13.89
C ARG A 148 -22.43 11.56 12.49
N GLN A 149 -21.94 10.86 11.47
CA GLN A 149 -22.45 10.94 10.10
C GLN A 149 -23.91 10.49 10.02
N TRP A 150 -24.26 9.36 10.66
CA TRP A 150 -25.65 8.90 10.77
C TRP A 150 -26.55 9.94 11.43
N ALA A 151 -26.10 10.56 12.51
CA ALA A 151 -26.86 11.60 13.22
C ALA A 151 -27.00 12.89 12.39
N ALA A 152 -25.94 13.31 11.71
CA ALA A 152 -25.93 14.53 10.91
C ALA A 152 -26.90 14.43 9.73
N TYR A 153 -26.84 13.34 8.96
CA TYR A 153 -27.77 13.12 7.84
C TYR A 153 -29.21 12.91 8.33
N ALA A 154 -29.43 12.23 9.46
CA ALA A 154 -30.77 12.06 10.03
C ALA A 154 -31.37 13.38 10.54
N ALA A 155 -30.57 14.33 11.02
CA ALA A 155 -31.05 15.65 11.50
C ALA A 155 -31.49 16.55 10.36
N GLY A 156 -31.04 16.34 9.14
CA GLY A 156 -31.19 17.23 8.00
C GLY A 156 -30.53 18.60 8.26
N LEU A 157 -30.13 19.29 7.20
CA LEU A 157 -29.69 20.68 7.29
C LEU A 157 -30.94 21.58 7.49
N LYS A 158 -31.41 21.72 8.73
CA LYS A 158 -32.45 22.74 9.02
C LYS A 158 -31.80 24.10 8.86
N GLY A 159 -32.38 24.86 7.94
CA GLY A 159 -31.89 26.14 7.50
C GLY A 159 -31.52 27.12 8.62
N ALA A 160 -30.76 28.14 8.26
CA ALA A 160 -30.20 29.22 9.08
C ALA A 160 -31.23 29.87 10.04
N GLY A 161 -31.46 29.26 11.19
CA GLY A 161 -32.41 29.72 12.20
C GLY A 161 -32.34 28.92 13.52
N ALA A 162 -31.61 27.83 13.57
CA ALA A 162 -31.46 27.07 14.80
C ALA A 162 -30.31 27.59 15.68
N SER A 163 -30.60 27.70 16.95
CA SER A 163 -29.74 28.18 18.05
C SER A 163 -28.30 27.60 18.03
N PRO A 164 -27.26 28.35 18.51
CA PRO A 164 -25.86 27.97 18.43
C PRO A 164 -25.42 26.77 19.31
N ALA A 165 -26.33 25.89 19.73
CA ALA A 165 -26.05 24.82 20.69
C ALA A 165 -25.92 23.40 20.06
N SER A 166 -26.02 23.23 18.74
CA SER A 166 -25.81 21.93 18.10
C SER A 166 -24.56 21.96 17.20
N HIS A 167 -23.45 21.54 17.75
CA HIS A 167 -22.13 21.41 17.08
C HIS A 167 -22.06 20.20 16.08
N LEU A 168 -23.09 19.99 15.25
CA LEU A 168 -23.12 18.93 14.24
C LEU A 168 -22.97 19.55 12.83
N THR A 169 -21.95 20.38 12.63
CA THR A 169 -21.52 20.76 11.27
C THR A 169 -20.49 19.76 10.80
N LEU A 170 -20.81 19.05 9.72
CA LEU A 170 -19.80 18.26 9.00
C LEU A 170 -18.73 19.21 8.44
N PRO A 171 -17.44 18.81 8.42
CA PRO A 171 -16.39 19.59 7.77
C PRO A 171 -16.75 19.89 6.32
N ALA A 172 -16.25 20.99 5.78
CA ALA A 172 -16.39 21.28 4.36
C ALA A 172 -15.68 20.18 3.54
N VAL A 173 -16.41 19.57 2.61
CA VAL A 173 -15.89 18.50 1.76
C VAL A 173 -15.03 19.13 0.67
N GLN A 174 -13.80 18.65 0.51
CA GLN A 174 -12.96 18.93 -0.65
C GLN A 174 -13.02 17.74 -1.61
N GLN A 175 -13.03 18.00 -2.90
CA GLN A 175 -13.12 16.99 -3.94
C GLN A 175 -12.09 17.25 -5.05
N TRP A 176 -11.55 16.18 -5.60
CA TRP A 176 -10.67 16.18 -6.77
C TRP A 176 -11.19 15.19 -7.83
N PRO A 177 -11.37 15.64 -9.07
CA PRO A 177 -11.27 17.04 -9.49
C PRO A 177 -12.28 17.93 -8.72
N PRO A 178 -12.04 19.26 -8.65
CA PRO A 178 -12.94 20.17 -7.95
C PRO A 178 -14.39 20.01 -8.42
N GLU A 179 -15.33 20.07 -7.51
CA GLU A 179 -16.75 19.88 -7.82
C GLU A 179 -17.21 20.85 -8.93
N GLY A 180 -17.87 20.31 -9.93
CA GLY A 180 -18.37 21.06 -11.09
C GLY A 180 -17.29 21.44 -12.12
N SER A 181 -16.02 21.05 -11.94
CA SER A 181 -14.97 21.27 -12.94
C SER A 181 -15.02 20.27 -14.09
N THR A 182 -15.63 19.11 -13.89
CA THR A 182 -15.85 18.05 -14.90
C THR A 182 -17.33 17.65 -14.93
N ALA A 183 -17.77 17.10 -16.05
CA ALA A 183 -19.17 16.70 -16.21
C ALA A 183 -19.52 15.42 -15.43
N THR A 184 -18.54 14.54 -15.16
CA THR A 184 -18.73 13.27 -14.44
C THR A 184 -18.48 13.39 -12.92
N GLY A 185 -17.65 14.31 -12.52
CA GLY A 185 -17.10 14.41 -11.17
C GLY A 185 -15.76 13.68 -11.01
N GLY A 186 -15.32 12.92 -12.01
CA GLY A 186 -14.00 12.32 -12.12
C GLY A 186 -13.11 13.03 -13.14
N LEU A 187 -11.83 12.72 -13.18
CA LEU A 187 -10.86 13.26 -14.17
C LEU A 187 -11.18 12.78 -15.59
N VAL A 188 -11.60 11.53 -15.73
CA VAL A 188 -11.87 10.88 -17.01
C VAL A 188 -13.34 11.08 -17.38
N GLU A 189 -13.60 12.02 -18.28
CA GLU A 189 -14.97 12.35 -18.70
C GLU A 189 -15.53 11.43 -19.78
N THR A 190 -14.75 10.43 -20.24
CA THR A 190 -15.17 9.47 -21.24
C THR A 190 -16.11 8.42 -20.67
N ALA A 191 -17.05 7.98 -21.50
CA ALA A 191 -17.96 6.87 -21.20
C ALA A 191 -17.75 5.76 -22.25
N TRP A 192 -16.53 5.21 -22.30
CA TRP A 192 -16.20 4.19 -23.27
C TRP A 192 -16.80 2.83 -22.87
N ASP A 193 -16.95 1.96 -23.86
CA ASP A 193 -17.60 0.68 -23.75
C ASP A 193 -16.72 -0.44 -24.32
N GLN A 194 -17.10 -1.69 -24.10
CA GLN A 194 -16.47 -2.86 -24.67
C GLN A 194 -17.15 -3.33 -25.97
N GLU A 195 -18.28 -2.71 -26.33
CA GLU A 195 -19.12 -2.98 -27.50
C GLU A 195 -18.92 -1.92 -28.60
N PRO A 196 -19.63 -1.99 -29.74
CA PRO A 196 -19.53 -0.96 -30.78
C PRO A 196 -19.79 0.47 -30.26
N PRO A 197 -19.01 1.45 -30.74
CA PRO A 197 -18.00 1.37 -31.78
C PRO A 197 -16.62 0.91 -31.34
N PHE A 198 -16.38 0.71 -30.05
CA PHE A 198 -15.04 0.53 -29.45
C PHE A 198 -14.39 -0.80 -29.84
N ASN A 199 -15.17 -1.86 -30.07
CA ASN A 199 -14.69 -3.20 -30.45
C ASN A 199 -14.64 -3.44 -31.95
N GLN A 200 -14.91 -2.47 -32.81
CA GLN A 200 -15.02 -2.72 -34.27
C GLN A 200 -13.74 -3.26 -34.91
N LEU A 201 -12.58 -3.09 -34.25
CA LEU A 201 -11.29 -3.63 -34.66
C LEU A 201 -10.90 -4.92 -33.93
N CYS A 202 -11.65 -5.35 -32.91
CA CYS A 202 -11.39 -6.62 -32.22
C CYS A 202 -11.67 -7.80 -33.15
N PRO A 203 -11.01 -8.96 -32.97
CA PRO A 203 -11.22 -10.11 -33.84
C PRO A 203 -12.64 -10.69 -33.76
N LEU A 204 -13.05 -11.38 -34.81
CA LEU A 204 -14.21 -12.28 -34.76
C LEU A 204 -13.88 -13.49 -33.90
N ASP A 205 -14.80 -13.91 -33.05
CA ASP A 205 -14.64 -15.09 -32.21
C ASP A 205 -14.58 -16.37 -33.05
N THR A 206 -13.72 -17.29 -32.70
CA THR A 206 -13.51 -18.56 -33.41
C THR A 206 -14.67 -19.55 -33.28
N VAL A 207 -15.53 -19.36 -32.25
CA VAL A 207 -16.61 -20.28 -31.92
C VAL A 207 -17.90 -19.92 -32.61
N ASP A 208 -18.33 -18.65 -32.50
CA ASP A 208 -19.64 -18.20 -32.98
C ASP A 208 -19.55 -17.17 -34.13
N GLY A 209 -18.35 -16.66 -34.45
CA GLY A 209 -18.11 -15.63 -35.44
C GLY A 209 -18.62 -14.24 -35.04
N GLY A 210 -19.01 -14.04 -33.78
CA GLY A 210 -19.38 -12.74 -33.26
C GLY A 210 -18.16 -11.84 -33.07
N ARG A 211 -18.38 -10.51 -33.06
CA ARG A 211 -17.29 -9.55 -32.76
C ARG A 211 -16.95 -9.67 -31.28
N SER A 212 -15.68 -9.94 -30.95
CA SER A 212 -15.19 -10.01 -29.58
C SER A 212 -15.32 -8.67 -28.83
N TYR A 213 -15.54 -8.73 -27.52
CA TYR A 213 -15.49 -7.55 -26.65
C TYR A 213 -14.07 -6.96 -26.58
N VAL A 214 -13.97 -5.66 -26.27
CA VAL A 214 -12.66 -5.01 -26.02
C VAL A 214 -11.94 -5.64 -24.81
N GLY A 215 -12.68 -6.01 -23.78
CA GLY A 215 -12.20 -6.40 -22.46
C GLY A 215 -12.08 -5.20 -21.50
N CYS A 216 -12.50 -5.39 -20.26
CA CYS A 216 -12.60 -4.30 -19.28
C CYS A 216 -11.24 -3.65 -18.96
N ALA A 217 -10.17 -4.45 -18.87
CA ALA A 217 -8.82 -3.95 -18.61
C ALA A 217 -8.31 -3.07 -19.76
N ALA A 218 -8.52 -3.50 -21.02
CA ALA A 218 -8.16 -2.69 -22.19
C ALA A 218 -9.01 -1.43 -22.30
N THR A 219 -10.30 -1.48 -21.94
CA THR A 219 -11.18 -0.31 -21.92
C THR A 219 -10.74 0.70 -20.86
N ALA A 220 -10.39 0.25 -19.63
CA ALA A 220 -9.90 1.12 -18.58
C ALA A 220 -8.56 1.78 -19.00
N MET A 221 -7.61 0.99 -19.49
CA MET A 221 -6.34 1.47 -20.01
C MET A 221 -6.53 2.47 -21.16
N ALA A 222 -7.41 2.19 -22.10
CA ALA A 222 -7.67 3.06 -23.24
C ALA A 222 -8.26 4.41 -22.83
N GLN A 223 -9.14 4.46 -21.83
CA GLN A 223 -9.66 5.70 -21.28
C GLN A 223 -8.57 6.54 -20.60
N ILE A 224 -7.64 5.89 -19.87
CA ILE A 224 -6.49 6.56 -19.24
C ILE A 224 -5.53 7.11 -20.32
N LEU A 225 -5.21 6.34 -21.36
CA LEU A 225 -4.40 6.82 -22.48
C LEU A 225 -5.05 8.02 -23.20
N ASN A 226 -6.37 7.94 -23.41
CA ASN A 226 -7.13 9.06 -24.03
C ASN A 226 -7.14 10.30 -23.14
N PHE A 227 -7.25 10.14 -21.83
CA PHE A 227 -7.16 11.25 -20.87
C PHE A 227 -5.81 11.97 -20.98
N HIS A 228 -4.71 11.21 -21.05
CA HIS A 228 -3.36 11.76 -21.22
C HIS A 228 -3.04 12.15 -22.65
N ARG A 229 -3.94 11.90 -23.61
CA ARG A 229 -3.73 12.11 -25.06
C ARG A 229 -2.44 11.48 -25.55
N GLN A 230 -2.12 10.28 -25.07
CA GLN A 230 -0.89 9.56 -25.39
C GLN A 230 -1.20 8.17 -25.95
N CYS A 231 -0.68 7.88 -27.14
CA CYS A 231 -0.74 6.58 -27.77
C CYS A 231 0.58 6.30 -28.53
N ASN A 232 1.70 6.29 -27.78
CA ASN A 232 3.05 6.14 -28.33
C ASN A 232 3.44 4.66 -28.44
N VAL A 233 2.66 3.88 -29.15
CA VAL A 233 2.92 2.44 -29.35
C VAL A 233 3.24 2.14 -30.81
N ALA A 234 4.09 1.16 -31.05
CA ALA A 234 4.29 0.54 -32.33
C ALA A 234 4.44 -0.97 -32.14
N PHE A 235 3.72 -1.73 -32.96
CA PHE A 235 3.74 -3.19 -32.91
C PHE A 235 4.67 -3.74 -34.00
N ASN A 236 5.37 -4.80 -33.69
CA ASN A 236 6.30 -5.49 -34.56
C ASN A 236 6.09 -7.02 -34.46
N PRO A 237 6.68 -7.85 -35.30
CA PRO A 237 6.43 -9.30 -35.29
C PRO A 237 6.73 -10.01 -33.96
N SER A 238 7.57 -9.45 -33.09
CA SER A 238 7.84 -10.02 -31.77
C SER A 238 6.70 -9.78 -30.74
N ASP A 239 5.75 -8.94 -31.08
CA ASP A 239 4.57 -8.68 -30.26
C ASP A 239 3.42 -9.65 -30.56
N ALA A 240 3.60 -10.52 -31.57
CA ALA A 240 2.60 -11.52 -31.90
C ALA A 240 2.50 -12.58 -30.80
N TYR A 241 1.27 -12.95 -30.50
CA TYR A 241 0.95 -13.99 -29.50
C TYR A 241 -0.16 -14.90 -29.99
N THR A 242 -0.36 -16.02 -29.29
CA THR A 242 -1.44 -16.97 -29.60
C THR A 242 -2.40 -17.01 -28.41
N MET A 243 -3.67 -16.76 -28.65
CA MET A 243 -4.74 -16.82 -27.65
C MET A 243 -5.09 -18.26 -27.28
N TYR A 244 -5.82 -18.46 -26.19
CA TYR A 244 -6.30 -19.79 -25.78
C TYR A 244 -7.16 -20.48 -26.85
N SER A 245 -7.89 -19.70 -27.64
CA SER A 245 -8.65 -20.20 -28.80
C SER A 245 -7.78 -20.77 -29.93
N GLY A 246 -6.46 -20.54 -29.86
CA GLY A 246 -5.51 -20.91 -30.93
C GLY A 246 -5.36 -19.85 -32.03
N MET A 247 -6.11 -18.75 -31.99
CA MET A 247 -5.97 -17.62 -32.91
C MET A 247 -4.62 -16.94 -32.69
N ARG A 248 -3.90 -16.61 -33.75
CA ARG A 248 -2.60 -15.95 -33.72
C ARG A 248 -2.75 -14.48 -34.05
N MET A 249 -2.49 -13.61 -33.08
CA MET A 249 -2.49 -12.16 -33.28
C MET A 249 -1.48 -11.78 -34.37
N ASP A 250 -1.86 -10.88 -35.29
CA ASP A 250 -1.21 -10.48 -36.53
C ASP A 250 -1.38 -11.52 -37.67
N ALA A 251 -0.95 -12.78 -37.49
CA ALA A 251 -0.91 -13.77 -38.55
C ALA A 251 -2.30 -14.17 -39.09
N ASP A 252 -3.31 -14.21 -38.25
CA ASP A 252 -4.67 -14.61 -38.62
C ASP A 252 -5.62 -13.41 -38.84
N SER A 253 -5.06 -12.20 -39.01
CA SER A 253 -5.80 -10.94 -39.15
C SER A 253 -6.86 -10.98 -40.27
N THR A 254 -6.54 -11.50 -41.43
CA THR A 254 -7.51 -11.62 -42.54
C THR A 254 -8.59 -12.67 -42.29
N LEU A 255 -8.27 -13.73 -41.54
CA LEU A 255 -9.22 -14.82 -41.25
C LEU A 255 -10.30 -14.41 -40.26
N TYR A 256 -9.92 -13.62 -39.24
CA TYR A 256 -10.82 -13.20 -38.16
C TYR A 256 -11.11 -11.71 -38.16
N ASP A 257 -10.90 -11.03 -39.27
CA ASP A 257 -11.30 -9.64 -39.53
C ASP A 257 -10.83 -8.63 -38.46
N PHE A 258 -9.53 -8.60 -38.23
CA PHE A 258 -8.87 -7.60 -37.40
C PHE A 258 -7.63 -7.01 -38.09
N PRO A 259 -7.13 -5.81 -37.74
CA PRO A 259 -5.97 -5.21 -38.41
C PRO A 259 -4.68 -5.98 -38.15
N SER A 260 -3.88 -6.21 -39.23
CA SER A 260 -2.49 -6.62 -39.06
C SER A 260 -1.70 -5.57 -38.27
N PHE A 261 -0.52 -5.92 -37.76
CA PHE A 261 0.33 -4.92 -37.06
C PHE A 261 0.74 -3.76 -37.97
N THR A 262 0.88 -4.00 -39.25
CA THR A 262 1.13 -2.92 -40.22
C THR A 262 -0.04 -1.94 -40.28
N ASP A 263 -1.27 -2.45 -40.36
CA ASP A 263 -2.47 -1.64 -40.45
C ASP A 263 -2.75 -0.95 -39.08
N LEU A 264 -2.56 -1.68 -37.97
CA LEU A 264 -2.73 -1.13 -36.63
C LEU A 264 -1.76 0.02 -36.37
N ASN A 265 -0.50 -0.08 -36.79
CA ASN A 265 0.47 0.99 -36.68
C ASN A 265 0.07 2.23 -37.48
N ALA A 266 -0.55 2.05 -38.65
CA ALA A 266 -1.09 3.16 -39.44
C ALA A 266 -2.28 3.85 -38.73
N TYR A 267 -3.17 3.08 -38.11
CA TYR A 267 -4.28 3.61 -37.32
C TYR A 267 -3.79 4.34 -36.06
N VAL A 268 -2.80 3.77 -35.36
CA VAL A 268 -2.16 4.42 -34.20
C VAL A 268 -1.49 5.74 -34.60
N ALA A 269 -0.88 5.81 -35.80
CA ALA A 269 -0.31 7.08 -36.29
C ALA A 269 -1.39 8.14 -36.52
N ALA A 270 -2.57 7.77 -36.97
CA ALA A 270 -3.72 8.69 -37.12
C ALA A 270 -4.21 9.19 -35.75
N VAL A 271 -4.30 8.30 -34.76
CA VAL A 271 -4.63 8.68 -33.37
C VAL A 271 -3.63 9.71 -32.82
N ARG A 272 -2.33 9.48 -33.02
CA ARG A 272 -1.29 10.45 -32.58
C ARG A 272 -1.46 11.81 -33.23
N ALA A 273 -1.69 11.84 -34.54
CA ALA A 273 -1.94 13.08 -35.26
C ALA A 273 -3.15 13.82 -34.69
N ARG A 274 -4.23 13.09 -34.39
CA ARG A 274 -5.45 13.64 -33.81
C ARG A 274 -5.19 14.27 -32.42
N TYR A 275 -4.41 13.59 -31.58
CA TYR A 275 -4.02 14.14 -30.27
C TYR A 275 -3.13 15.38 -30.38
N GLN A 276 -2.22 15.42 -31.35
CA GLN A 276 -1.38 16.60 -31.63
C GLN A 276 -2.18 17.81 -32.13
N GLU A 277 -3.28 17.56 -32.84
CA GLU A 277 -4.24 18.60 -33.26
C GLU A 277 -5.14 19.09 -32.12
N GLY A 278 -5.08 18.49 -30.94
CA GLY A 278 -5.95 18.80 -29.81
C GLY A 278 -7.43 18.37 -30.01
N ALA A 279 -7.71 17.57 -31.04
CA ALA A 279 -9.06 17.15 -31.40
C ALA A 279 -9.50 15.87 -30.70
N ASP A 280 -10.81 15.69 -30.56
CA ASP A 280 -11.38 14.45 -30.03
C ASP A 280 -11.33 13.31 -31.05
N LEU A 281 -11.20 12.09 -30.54
CA LEU A 281 -11.14 10.89 -31.36
C LEU A 281 -12.53 10.58 -31.99
N ASN A 282 -12.51 10.22 -33.27
CA ASN A 282 -13.67 9.60 -33.91
C ASN A 282 -13.79 8.11 -33.50
N ASP A 283 -14.87 7.45 -33.96
CA ASP A 283 -15.18 6.08 -33.54
C ASP A 283 -14.12 5.04 -33.95
N VAL A 284 -13.50 5.18 -35.14
CA VAL A 284 -12.40 4.32 -35.57
C VAL A 284 -11.16 4.53 -34.71
N GLU A 285 -10.86 5.78 -34.39
CA GLU A 285 -9.70 6.12 -33.55
C GLU A 285 -9.89 5.63 -32.10
N LYS A 286 -11.12 5.71 -31.55
CA LYS A 286 -11.44 5.11 -30.24
C LYS A 286 -11.25 3.60 -30.26
N ALA A 287 -11.76 2.92 -31.28
CA ALA A 287 -11.57 1.48 -31.47
C ALA A 287 -10.08 1.13 -31.62
N THR A 288 -9.30 1.99 -32.28
CA THR A 288 -7.85 1.81 -32.45
C THR A 288 -7.14 1.82 -31.09
N VAL A 289 -7.42 2.82 -30.23
CA VAL A 289 -6.81 2.87 -28.89
C VAL A 289 -7.23 1.65 -28.07
N SER A 290 -8.51 1.28 -28.09
CA SER A 290 -9.04 0.13 -27.38
C SER A 290 -8.38 -1.18 -27.81
N PHE A 291 -8.28 -1.42 -29.13
CA PHE A 291 -7.66 -2.63 -29.68
C PHE A 291 -6.15 -2.65 -29.44
N ALA A 292 -5.45 -1.51 -29.60
CA ALA A 292 -4.02 -1.41 -29.31
C ALA A 292 -3.70 -1.72 -27.85
N CYS A 293 -4.55 -1.31 -26.91
CA CYS A 293 -4.44 -1.68 -25.50
C CYS A 293 -4.56 -3.19 -25.33
N GLY A 294 -5.58 -3.80 -25.91
CA GLY A 294 -5.78 -5.25 -25.80
C GLY A 294 -4.62 -6.05 -26.40
N VAL A 295 -4.12 -5.66 -27.58
CA VAL A 295 -2.94 -6.30 -28.19
C VAL A 295 -1.70 -6.16 -27.29
N ALA A 296 -1.48 -4.96 -26.72
CA ALA A 296 -0.34 -4.72 -25.85
C ALA A 296 -0.38 -5.54 -24.55
N MET A 297 -1.57 -5.87 -24.08
CA MET A 297 -1.84 -6.70 -22.91
C MET A 297 -1.97 -8.20 -23.23
N GLN A 298 -1.75 -8.61 -24.46
CA GLN A 298 -1.97 -9.98 -24.95
C GLN A 298 -3.38 -10.51 -24.63
N MET A 299 -4.40 -9.68 -24.86
CA MET A 299 -5.82 -9.98 -24.58
C MET A 299 -6.28 -11.30 -25.19
N ASP A 300 -6.93 -12.13 -24.38
CA ASP A 300 -7.65 -13.30 -24.86
C ASP A 300 -9.07 -12.86 -25.28
N TYR A 301 -9.26 -12.69 -26.58
CA TYR A 301 -10.49 -12.12 -27.16
C TYR A 301 -11.59 -13.16 -27.33
N SER A 302 -12.81 -12.82 -26.89
CA SER A 302 -14.01 -13.64 -27.08
C SER A 302 -15.27 -12.77 -27.19
N SER A 303 -16.30 -13.27 -27.89
CA SER A 303 -17.64 -12.67 -27.99
C SER A 303 -18.46 -12.84 -26.70
N GLU A 304 -18.07 -13.74 -25.79
CA GLU A 304 -18.69 -13.92 -24.48
C GLU A 304 -18.02 -13.09 -23.37
N GLY A 305 -16.76 -12.66 -23.57
CA GLY A 305 -16.02 -11.82 -22.66
C GLY A 305 -14.50 -11.94 -22.87
N SER A 306 -13.84 -10.84 -23.19
CA SER A 306 -12.39 -10.78 -23.39
C SER A 306 -11.68 -10.48 -22.07
N GLY A 307 -10.54 -11.15 -21.82
CA GLY A 307 -9.79 -11.07 -20.55
C GLY A 307 -8.30 -10.82 -20.72
N ALA A 308 -7.74 -10.00 -19.84
CA ALA A 308 -6.32 -9.82 -19.60
C ALA A 308 -6.12 -9.36 -18.14
N SER A 309 -4.95 -9.58 -17.57
CA SER A 309 -4.65 -9.16 -16.20
C SER A 309 -4.35 -7.65 -16.14
N PRO A 310 -4.73 -6.93 -15.09
CA PRO A 310 -4.20 -5.60 -14.78
C PRO A 310 -2.66 -5.54 -14.70
N TYR A 311 -2.00 -6.64 -14.36
CA TYR A 311 -0.55 -6.76 -14.42
C TYR A 311 -0.02 -6.53 -15.85
N ASP A 312 -0.68 -7.11 -16.85
CA ASP A 312 -0.31 -6.89 -18.25
C ASP A 312 -0.50 -5.43 -18.66
N ALA A 313 -1.44 -4.72 -18.04
CA ALA A 313 -1.63 -3.29 -18.26
C ALA A 313 -0.44 -2.46 -17.75
N GLN A 314 0.11 -2.77 -16.57
CA GLN A 314 1.31 -2.10 -16.06
C GLN A 314 2.47 -2.26 -17.03
N GLU A 315 2.76 -3.50 -17.44
CA GLU A 315 3.85 -3.80 -18.37
C GLU A 315 3.64 -3.11 -19.73
N ALA A 316 2.40 -3.14 -20.25
CA ALA A 316 2.05 -2.47 -21.50
C ALA A 316 2.25 -0.94 -21.41
N MET A 317 1.82 -0.30 -20.31
CA MET A 317 2.01 1.13 -20.08
C MET A 317 3.49 1.52 -20.12
N LEU A 318 4.34 0.80 -19.39
CA LEU A 318 5.76 1.08 -19.28
C LEU A 318 6.50 0.76 -20.59
N ARG A 319 6.35 -0.47 -21.12
CA ARG A 319 7.18 -0.97 -22.22
C ARG A 319 6.65 -0.63 -23.61
N LYS A 320 5.33 -0.53 -23.76
CA LYS A 320 4.71 -0.30 -25.07
C LYS A 320 4.30 1.15 -25.27
N PHE A 321 3.60 1.72 -24.29
CA PHE A 321 3.12 3.10 -24.42
C PHE A 321 4.13 4.13 -23.92
N GLY A 322 5.23 3.70 -23.30
CA GLY A 322 6.35 4.56 -22.91
C GLY A 322 6.01 5.49 -21.75
N PHE A 323 5.18 5.05 -20.82
CA PHE A 323 4.95 5.78 -19.58
C PHE A 323 6.22 5.79 -18.73
N ALA A 324 6.50 6.92 -18.10
CA ALA A 324 7.62 7.08 -17.20
C ALA A 324 7.41 6.38 -15.84
N GLY A 325 6.16 6.09 -15.49
CA GLY A 325 5.81 5.37 -14.26
C GLY A 325 4.49 4.63 -14.38
N ALA A 326 4.44 3.45 -13.79
CA ALA A 326 3.26 2.63 -13.55
C ALA A 326 3.61 1.59 -12.49
N ASP A 327 2.95 1.63 -11.35
CA ASP A 327 3.24 0.74 -10.21
C ASP A 327 2.05 -0.16 -9.93
N MET A 328 2.33 -1.46 -9.70
CA MET A 328 1.32 -2.47 -9.41
C MET A 328 1.24 -2.72 -7.91
N PHE A 329 0.00 -2.83 -7.41
CA PHE A 329 -0.33 -3.18 -6.04
C PHE A 329 -1.26 -4.38 -6.02
N GLY A 330 -0.97 -5.37 -5.19
CA GLY A 330 -1.80 -6.56 -4.98
C GLY A 330 -2.97 -6.30 -4.02
N GLY A 331 -3.69 -5.21 -4.20
CA GLY A 331 -4.75 -4.77 -3.30
C GLY A 331 -4.51 -3.34 -2.82
N LEU A 332 -5.37 -2.85 -1.92
CA LEU A 332 -5.23 -1.51 -1.35
C LEU A 332 -5.01 -1.59 0.16
N THR A 333 -3.80 -1.28 0.60
CA THR A 333 -3.44 -1.09 2.01
C THR A 333 -3.71 0.35 2.44
N ALA A 334 -3.56 0.66 3.74
CA ALA A 334 -3.66 2.04 4.22
C ALA A 334 -2.70 2.98 3.49
N GLU A 335 -1.49 2.52 3.17
CA GLU A 335 -0.47 3.29 2.47
C GLU A 335 -0.80 3.48 1.00
N SER A 336 -1.21 2.42 0.28
CA SER A 336 -1.59 2.54 -1.12
C SER A 336 -2.84 3.39 -1.36
N PHE A 337 -3.75 3.49 -0.37
CA PHE A 337 -4.83 4.48 -0.42
C PHE A 337 -4.31 5.92 -0.40
N LEU A 338 -3.21 6.20 0.31
CA LEU A 338 -2.59 7.53 0.28
C LEU A 338 -2.00 7.83 -1.10
N VAL A 339 -1.34 6.85 -1.72
CA VAL A 339 -0.82 6.98 -3.09
C VAL A 339 -1.96 7.18 -4.08
N LEU A 340 -3.07 6.43 -3.95
CA LEU A 340 -4.25 6.60 -4.80
C LEU A 340 -4.83 8.02 -4.66
N GLN A 341 -4.98 8.53 -3.44
CA GLN A 341 -5.45 9.89 -3.18
C GLN A 341 -4.52 10.93 -3.81
N GLU A 342 -3.22 10.80 -3.60
CA GLU A 342 -2.21 11.67 -4.19
C GLU A 342 -2.27 11.63 -5.72
N ASN A 343 -2.38 10.45 -6.32
CA ASN A 343 -2.49 10.31 -7.78
C ASN A 343 -3.69 11.10 -8.30
N ILE A 344 -4.88 10.89 -7.76
CA ILE A 344 -6.09 11.58 -8.20
C ILE A 344 -5.97 13.10 -8.02
N MET A 345 -5.45 13.55 -6.88
CA MET A 345 -5.23 14.98 -6.61
C MET A 345 -4.24 15.60 -7.58
N ASN A 346 -3.26 14.84 -8.07
CA ASN A 346 -2.26 15.29 -9.04
C ASN A 346 -2.65 14.98 -10.51
N GLY A 347 -3.92 14.65 -10.78
CA GLY A 347 -4.42 14.45 -12.13
C GLY A 347 -4.00 13.12 -12.77
N LEU A 348 -3.69 12.11 -11.96
CA LEU A 348 -3.31 10.77 -12.42
C LEU A 348 -4.45 9.79 -12.11
N PRO A 349 -5.31 9.44 -13.07
CA PRO A 349 -6.30 8.38 -12.91
C PRO A 349 -5.61 7.04 -12.74
N ALA A 350 -6.21 6.16 -11.93
CA ALA A 350 -5.69 4.83 -11.60
C ALA A 350 -6.56 3.73 -12.21
N MET A 351 -6.01 2.53 -12.39
CA MET A 351 -6.77 1.34 -12.73
C MET A 351 -6.93 0.45 -11.50
N ILE A 352 -8.15 0.04 -11.19
CA ILE A 352 -8.46 -0.85 -10.08
C ILE A 352 -9.10 -2.13 -10.60
N GLY A 353 -8.54 -3.29 -10.24
CA GLY A 353 -9.12 -4.60 -10.46
C GLY A 353 -10.08 -4.97 -9.34
N LEU A 354 -11.30 -5.31 -9.70
CA LEU A 354 -12.35 -5.79 -8.79
C LEU A 354 -12.48 -7.30 -9.01
N ARG A 355 -12.33 -8.10 -7.95
CA ARG A 355 -12.55 -9.55 -8.02
C ARG A 355 -13.52 -9.96 -6.91
N PRO A 356 -14.58 -10.69 -7.21
CA PRO A 356 -15.44 -11.28 -6.18
C PRO A 356 -14.69 -12.35 -5.41
N ALA A 357 -15.05 -12.55 -4.13
CA ALA A 357 -14.45 -13.57 -3.27
C ALA A 357 -14.62 -15.02 -3.77
N ASP A 358 -15.60 -15.28 -4.65
CA ASP A 358 -15.78 -16.57 -5.31
C ASP A 358 -14.81 -16.83 -6.48
N GLY A 359 -13.95 -15.85 -6.80
CA GLY A 359 -12.88 -15.96 -7.80
C GLY A 359 -13.33 -15.96 -9.26
N PHE A 360 -14.64 -15.87 -9.57
CA PHE A 360 -15.14 -15.88 -10.95
C PHE A 360 -15.48 -14.46 -11.45
N GLY A 361 -14.90 -14.07 -12.58
CA GLY A 361 -15.30 -12.87 -13.33
C GLY A 361 -14.84 -11.57 -12.70
N GLY A 362 -13.54 -11.28 -12.73
CA GLY A 362 -12.99 -9.97 -12.36
C GLY A 362 -13.46 -8.85 -13.29
N HIS A 363 -13.34 -7.59 -12.83
CA HIS A 363 -13.64 -6.40 -13.63
C HIS A 363 -12.63 -5.30 -13.34
N ALA A 364 -12.09 -4.66 -14.37
CA ALA A 364 -11.21 -3.52 -14.23
C ALA A 364 -11.98 -2.21 -14.41
N VAL A 365 -11.76 -1.25 -13.53
CA VAL A 365 -12.38 0.09 -13.55
C VAL A 365 -11.31 1.17 -13.49
N VAL A 366 -11.65 2.38 -13.94
CA VAL A 366 -10.82 3.55 -13.71
C VAL A 366 -11.27 4.22 -12.42
N CYS A 367 -10.34 4.48 -11.51
CA CYS A 367 -10.55 5.32 -10.34
C CYS A 367 -9.94 6.69 -10.62
N ASP A 368 -10.75 7.73 -10.66
CA ASP A 368 -10.38 9.01 -11.20
C ASP A 368 -11.00 10.23 -10.45
N GLY A 369 -11.53 9.97 -9.27
CA GLY A 369 -12.01 11.02 -8.36
C GLY A 369 -11.86 10.59 -6.91
N TYR A 370 -11.69 11.60 -6.03
CA TYR A 370 -11.57 11.42 -4.59
C TYR A 370 -12.15 12.61 -3.85
N ASN A 371 -12.74 12.39 -2.69
CA ASN A 371 -13.15 13.46 -1.77
C ASN A 371 -12.75 13.16 -0.32
N THR A 372 -12.76 14.21 0.51
CA THR A 372 -12.33 14.12 1.92
C THR A 372 -13.31 13.35 2.83
N GLU A 373 -14.45 12.92 2.32
CA GLU A 373 -15.35 11.97 2.99
C GLU A 373 -14.92 10.51 2.78
N GLY A 374 -13.82 10.28 2.02
CA GLY A 374 -13.31 8.95 1.71
C GLY A 374 -14.08 8.24 0.60
N GLU A 375 -14.75 8.99 -0.26
CA GLU A 375 -15.45 8.49 -1.44
C GLU A 375 -14.56 8.65 -2.67
N TYR A 376 -14.57 7.65 -3.56
CA TYR A 376 -13.81 7.58 -4.79
C TYR A 376 -14.73 7.46 -5.98
N HIS A 377 -14.41 8.17 -7.05
CA HIS A 377 -15.16 8.09 -8.31
C HIS A 377 -14.61 6.94 -9.15
N LEU A 378 -15.49 6.02 -9.56
CA LEU A 378 -15.17 4.83 -10.34
C LEU A 378 -15.91 4.89 -11.68
N ASN A 379 -15.16 4.79 -12.80
CA ASN A 379 -15.69 4.65 -14.15
C ASN A 379 -15.62 3.17 -14.56
N PHE A 380 -16.77 2.55 -14.78
CA PHE A 380 -16.91 1.12 -15.02
C PHE A 380 -16.62 0.68 -16.48
N GLY A 381 -16.45 1.63 -17.40
CA GLY A 381 -16.13 1.29 -18.81
C GLY A 381 -17.27 0.59 -19.55
N TRP A 382 -18.53 0.95 -19.28
CA TRP A 382 -19.70 0.33 -19.89
C TRP A 382 -20.60 1.30 -20.68
N GLY A 383 -20.06 2.41 -21.11
CA GLY A 383 -20.70 3.33 -22.02
C GLY A 383 -21.95 4.02 -21.50
N SER A 384 -22.49 4.92 -22.33
CA SER A 384 -23.70 5.70 -22.00
C SER A 384 -24.92 5.35 -22.84
N LEU A 385 -24.79 4.41 -23.77
CA LEU A 385 -25.80 4.20 -24.83
C LEU A 385 -27.04 3.40 -24.40
N TYR A 386 -27.03 2.78 -23.21
CA TYR A 386 -28.14 1.98 -22.73
C TYR A 386 -28.70 2.54 -21.43
N PRO A 387 -30.02 2.59 -21.23
CA PRO A 387 -30.63 3.16 -20.01
C PRO A 387 -30.31 2.41 -18.73
N GLN A 388 -29.66 1.26 -18.80
CA GLN A 388 -29.29 0.42 -17.64
C GLN A 388 -27.78 0.28 -17.44
N LYS A 389 -26.91 0.83 -18.33
CA LYS A 389 -25.47 0.74 -18.18
C LYS A 389 -24.98 1.76 -17.17
N ILE A 390 -24.10 1.30 -16.29
CA ILE A 390 -23.50 2.07 -15.20
C ILE A 390 -22.18 2.61 -15.70
N THR A 391 -22.10 3.92 -15.84
CA THR A 391 -20.88 4.58 -16.32
C THR A 391 -19.98 4.98 -15.18
N ASP A 392 -20.53 5.59 -14.14
CA ASP A 392 -19.80 6.25 -13.07
C ASP A 392 -20.53 6.12 -11.73
N VAL A 393 -19.76 5.90 -10.68
CA VAL A 393 -20.26 5.75 -9.31
C VAL A 393 -19.27 6.36 -8.33
N TRP A 394 -19.74 7.15 -7.38
CA TRP A 394 -18.99 7.47 -6.18
C TRP A 394 -19.13 6.31 -5.19
N TYR A 395 -18.01 5.76 -4.75
CA TYR A 395 -17.96 4.60 -3.88
C TYR A 395 -17.03 4.85 -2.68
N ARG A 396 -17.49 4.52 -1.49
CA ARG A 396 -16.67 4.55 -0.28
C ARG A 396 -15.83 3.28 -0.20
N LEU A 397 -14.61 3.32 -0.72
CA LEU A 397 -13.69 2.20 -0.65
C LEU A 397 -13.39 1.80 0.81
N PRO A 398 -13.03 0.53 1.08
CA PRO A 398 -12.95 -0.02 2.44
C PRO A 398 -11.69 0.41 3.22
N THR A 399 -11.41 1.69 3.28
CA THR A 399 -10.30 2.23 4.08
C THR A 399 -10.48 1.94 5.57
N GLY A 400 -9.42 1.46 6.22
CA GLY A 400 -9.43 1.16 7.65
C GLY A 400 -9.87 -0.27 8.01
N PHE A 401 -10.23 -1.09 7.03
CA PHE A 401 -10.63 -2.49 7.24
C PHE A 401 -9.51 -3.43 6.74
N TYR A 402 -8.39 -3.46 7.43
CA TYR A 402 -7.22 -4.29 7.09
C TYR A 402 -6.89 -5.25 8.24
N PRO A 403 -6.39 -6.47 7.95
CA PRO A 403 -6.33 -7.16 6.67
C PRO A 403 -7.68 -7.81 6.35
N LEU A 404 -8.23 -7.54 5.21
CA LEU A 404 -9.45 -8.19 4.73
C LEU A 404 -9.20 -8.71 3.32
N ASP A 405 -9.81 -9.85 2.96
CA ASP A 405 -9.95 -10.30 1.59
C ASP A 405 -10.83 -9.27 0.86
N LEU A 406 -10.21 -8.21 0.40
CA LEU A 406 -10.91 -7.12 -0.25
C LEU A 406 -11.38 -7.54 -1.63
N VAL A 407 -12.48 -6.94 -2.02
CA VAL A 407 -13.02 -7.04 -3.40
C VAL A 407 -12.05 -6.43 -4.43
N ILE A 408 -11.07 -5.65 -3.96
CA ILE A 408 -10.01 -5.04 -4.79
C ILE A 408 -8.76 -5.90 -4.70
N THR A 409 -8.32 -6.44 -5.83
CA THR A 409 -7.19 -7.38 -5.88
C THR A 409 -5.93 -6.82 -6.51
N GLU A 410 -6.07 -6.06 -7.58
CA GLU A 410 -4.94 -5.53 -8.34
C GLU A 410 -5.21 -4.07 -8.67
N THR A 411 -4.22 -3.21 -8.45
CA THR A 411 -4.38 -1.77 -8.70
C THR A 411 -3.11 -1.23 -9.35
N VAL A 412 -3.25 -0.51 -10.45
CA VAL A 412 -2.14 0.18 -11.12
C VAL A 412 -2.23 1.66 -10.79
N LEU A 413 -1.24 2.14 -10.06
CA LEU A 413 -1.09 3.52 -9.63
C LEU A 413 0.11 4.18 -10.34
N ASN A 414 0.33 5.46 -10.06
CA ASN A 414 1.45 6.23 -10.61
C ASN A 414 1.56 6.16 -12.14
N LEU A 415 0.41 6.11 -12.82
CA LEU A 415 0.34 6.09 -14.28
C LEU A 415 0.75 7.47 -14.84
N ARG A 416 2.06 7.66 -14.97
CA ARG A 416 2.69 8.92 -15.38
C ARG A 416 3.18 8.83 -16.82
N PRO A 417 2.59 9.58 -17.76
CA PRO A 417 3.06 9.59 -19.15
C PRO A 417 4.47 10.17 -19.30
N GLU A 418 4.86 11.11 -18.45
CA GLU A 418 6.16 11.78 -18.47
C GLU A 418 6.72 11.92 -17.06
N GLU A 419 8.03 12.09 -16.94
CA GLU A 419 8.65 12.46 -15.66
C GLU A 419 8.06 13.80 -15.18
N PRO A 420 7.64 13.89 -13.90
CA PRO A 420 7.02 15.09 -13.41
C PRO A 420 8.00 16.29 -13.47
N ALA A 421 7.50 17.45 -13.86
CA ALA A 421 8.30 18.68 -13.85
C ALA A 421 8.74 19.06 -12.42
N LEU A 422 7.94 18.67 -11.43
CA LEU A 422 8.18 18.95 -10.01
C LEU A 422 7.75 17.75 -9.17
N GLU A 423 8.67 17.27 -8.34
CA GLU A 423 8.48 16.19 -7.36
C GLU A 423 8.40 16.77 -5.95
N THR A 424 7.74 16.08 -5.04
CA THR A 424 7.65 16.42 -3.62
C THR A 424 8.03 15.23 -2.75
N ASP A 425 8.76 15.49 -1.67
CA ASP A 425 9.20 14.48 -0.69
C ASP A 425 9.13 15.09 0.73
N PRO A 426 8.36 14.47 1.66
CA PRO A 426 7.42 13.37 1.44
C PRO A 426 6.14 13.79 0.68
N ALA A 427 5.37 12.81 0.21
CA ALA A 427 4.08 13.01 -0.46
C ALA A 427 2.97 13.45 0.49
N SER A 428 3.11 13.20 1.78
CA SER A 428 2.19 13.63 2.82
C SER A 428 2.91 13.96 4.13
N LEU A 429 2.31 14.84 4.93
CA LEU A 429 2.82 15.21 6.25
C LEU A 429 1.72 15.04 7.31
N ASN A 430 2.10 14.43 8.44
CA ASN A 430 1.20 14.20 9.56
C ASN A 430 1.66 15.01 10.77
N PHE A 431 0.73 15.68 11.44
CA PHE A 431 0.99 16.57 12.56
C PHE A 431 0.07 16.26 13.73
N TYR A 432 0.61 16.55 14.93
CA TYR A 432 -0.13 16.52 16.17
C TYR A 432 0.02 17.87 16.86
N GLY A 433 -1.00 18.31 17.58
CA GLY A 433 -0.97 19.61 18.20
C GLY A 433 -2.03 19.84 19.27
N VAL A 434 -1.94 21.00 19.92
CA VAL A 434 -2.90 21.52 20.90
C VAL A 434 -3.42 22.85 20.36
N PRO A 435 -4.73 23.16 20.48
CA PRO A 435 -5.27 24.42 20.00
C PRO A 435 -4.52 25.64 20.55
N GLY A 436 -4.18 26.56 19.65
CA GLY A 436 -3.45 27.80 19.98
C GLY A 436 -1.94 27.67 20.10
N GLN A 437 -1.36 26.50 19.81
CA GLN A 437 0.09 26.27 19.79
C GLN A 437 0.54 25.77 18.41
N ASP A 438 1.67 26.30 17.93
CA ASP A 438 2.30 25.78 16.73
C ASP A 438 2.99 24.45 17.01
N SER A 439 2.85 23.49 16.09
CA SER A 439 3.70 22.30 16.09
C SER A 439 5.13 22.67 15.68
N ASP A 440 6.05 21.74 15.85
CA ASP A 440 7.35 21.83 15.21
C ASP A 440 7.22 21.76 13.70
N PRO A 441 8.17 22.41 12.98
CA PRO A 441 8.18 22.37 11.54
C PRO A 441 8.60 20.98 11.03
N GLN A 442 7.91 20.49 10.02
CA GLN A 442 8.38 19.39 9.19
C GLN A 442 8.86 19.91 7.83
N ILE A 443 9.83 19.22 7.25
CA ILE A 443 10.42 19.63 5.98
C ILE A 443 9.69 18.93 4.83
N LEU A 444 9.18 19.74 3.91
CA LEU A 444 8.74 19.29 2.57
C LEU A 444 9.83 19.68 1.57
N ARG A 445 10.41 18.72 0.87
CA ARG A 445 11.35 18.98 -0.22
C ARG A 445 10.61 19.05 -1.53
N ILE A 446 10.92 20.04 -2.32
CA ILE A 446 10.42 20.23 -3.69
C ILE A 446 11.61 20.08 -4.61
N ARG A 447 11.52 19.18 -5.59
CA ARG A 447 12.62 18.89 -6.54
C ARG A 447 12.15 19.07 -7.98
N THR A 448 12.97 19.73 -8.79
CA THR A 448 12.72 19.83 -10.24
C THR A 448 13.05 18.52 -10.95
N GLY A 449 12.29 18.18 -11.98
CA GLY A 449 12.58 17.10 -12.91
C GLY A 449 13.74 17.47 -13.87
N ALA A 450 13.53 17.29 -15.18
CA ALA A 450 14.56 17.49 -16.20
C ALA A 450 14.88 18.96 -16.53
N GLY A 451 14.05 19.92 -16.10
CA GLY A 451 14.18 21.33 -16.47
C GLY A 451 13.94 22.30 -15.31
N PRO A 452 14.08 23.60 -15.57
CA PRO A 452 13.76 24.65 -14.62
C PRO A 452 12.24 24.76 -14.40
N VAL A 453 11.84 25.11 -13.18
CA VAL A 453 10.43 25.30 -12.80
C VAL A 453 10.25 26.66 -12.13
N ALA A 454 9.27 27.42 -12.61
CA ALA A 454 8.84 28.65 -11.95
C ALA A 454 7.64 28.32 -11.04
N VAL A 455 7.81 28.41 -9.72
CA VAL A 455 6.74 28.29 -8.74
C VAL A 455 6.09 29.66 -8.59
N SER A 456 4.81 29.78 -8.88
CA SER A 456 4.08 31.04 -8.81
C SER A 456 3.53 31.32 -7.41
N ALA A 457 3.13 30.29 -6.67
CA ALA A 457 2.70 30.38 -5.30
C ALA A 457 2.71 29.00 -4.64
N ILE A 458 2.84 28.96 -3.31
CA ILE A 458 2.52 27.79 -2.49
C ILE A 458 1.49 28.22 -1.46
N THR A 459 0.40 27.48 -1.33
CA THR A 459 -0.66 27.76 -0.37
C THR A 459 -0.89 26.57 0.55
N SER A 460 -1.05 26.82 1.84
CA SER A 460 -1.37 25.81 2.83
C SER A 460 -2.88 25.83 3.17
N PRO A 461 -3.47 24.70 3.54
CA PRO A 461 -4.85 24.65 4.00
C PRO A 461 -5.00 25.22 5.43
N ASP A 462 -6.24 25.42 5.87
CA ASP A 462 -6.56 25.89 7.21
C ASP A 462 -5.91 24.99 8.29
N GLY A 463 -5.37 25.63 9.30
CA GLY A 463 -4.66 24.96 10.39
C GLY A 463 -3.18 24.65 10.08
N PHE A 464 -2.67 25.04 8.91
CA PHE A 464 -1.26 24.87 8.56
C PHE A 464 -0.64 26.16 8.07
N VAL A 465 0.65 26.31 8.34
CA VAL A 465 1.46 27.46 7.88
C VAL A 465 2.80 26.98 7.33
N ILE A 466 3.34 27.71 6.36
CA ILE A 466 4.55 27.36 5.63
C ILE A 466 5.59 28.46 5.68
N ALA A 467 6.87 28.11 5.61
CA ALA A 467 7.99 29.04 5.56
C ALA A 467 9.07 28.61 4.57
N MET A 468 9.81 29.65 4.07
CA MET A 468 11.02 29.47 3.27
C MET A 468 11.94 30.69 3.49
N PRO A 469 13.00 30.58 4.28
CA PRO A 469 13.27 29.74 5.46
C PRO A 469 12.78 30.27 6.79
N ASP A 470 12.36 31.53 6.99
CA ASP A 470 12.28 32.13 8.34
C ASP A 470 10.92 32.72 8.76
N GLU A 471 9.97 32.95 7.88
CA GLU A 471 8.70 33.58 8.20
C GLU A 471 7.48 32.70 7.83
N PHE A 472 6.75 32.22 8.84
CA PHE A 472 5.60 31.35 8.61
C PHE A 472 4.34 32.12 8.22
N SER A 473 3.75 31.73 7.09
CA SER A 473 2.54 32.32 6.53
C SER A 473 1.62 31.23 5.93
N ALA A 474 0.38 31.60 5.59
CA ALA A 474 -0.51 30.68 4.87
C ALA A 474 -0.15 30.51 3.39
N ALA A 475 0.75 31.34 2.85
CA ALA A 475 1.20 31.24 1.46
C ALA A 475 2.61 31.79 1.30
N LEU A 476 3.33 31.23 0.35
CA LEU A 476 4.65 31.71 -0.11
C LEU A 476 4.51 32.33 -1.50
N GLY A 477 5.28 33.41 -1.73
CA GLY A 477 5.33 34.12 -2.99
C GLY A 477 6.15 33.37 -4.08
N PRO A 478 6.23 33.95 -5.28
CA PRO A 478 6.86 33.29 -6.41
C PRO A 478 8.38 33.17 -6.25
N PHE A 479 8.92 32.03 -6.73
CA PHE A 479 10.37 31.80 -6.88
C PHE A 479 10.64 30.89 -8.08
N THR A 480 11.88 30.83 -8.52
CA THR A 480 12.26 29.99 -9.67
C THR A 480 13.40 29.06 -9.30
N MET A 481 13.21 27.79 -9.59
CA MET A 481 14.22 26.76 -9.55
C MET A 481 14.83 26.64 -10.95
N THR A 482 16.11 26.98 -11.08
CA THR A 482 16.75 27.22 -12.41
C THR A 482 17.50 26.01 -12.95
N ARG A 483 17.74 24.99 -12.14
CA ARG A 483 18.55 23.82 -12.52
C ARG A 483 17.73 22.53 -12.48
N PRO A 484 18.00 21.56 -13.37
CA PRO A 484 17.48 20.19 -13.24
C PRO A 484 17.88 19.58 -11.91
N LYS A 485 16.97 18.76 -11.35
CA LYS A 485 17.18 18.07 -10.05
C LYS A 485 17.54 19.01 -8.89
N GLN A 486 17.21 20.29 -9.00
CA GLN A 486 17.36 21.25 -7.90
C GLN A 486 16.32 20.97 -6.83
N THR A 487 16.75 20.97 -5.56
CA THR A 487 15.87 20.78 -4.39
C THR A 487 15.77 22.09 -3.61
N VAL A 488 14.54 22.39 -3.15
CA VAL A 488 14.21 23.49 -2.23
C VAL A 488 13.41 22.89 -1.07
N SER A 489 13.74 23.30 0.14
CA SER A 489 13.02 22.86 1.36
C SER A 489 12.01 23.91 1.80
N ILE A 490 10.79 23.45 2.06
CA ILE A 490 9.70 24.24 2.64
C ILE A 490 9.46 23.70 4.05
N LEU A 491 9.41 24.58 5.04
CA LEU A 491 9.01 24.24 6.40
C LEU A 491 7.49 24.31 6.51
N VAL A 492 6.87 23.29 7.04
CA VAL A 492 5.41 23.21 7.27
C VAL A 492 5.17 23.04 8.75
N LYS A 493 4.28 23.84 9.36
CA LYS A 493 3.79 23.72 10.74
C LYS A 493 2.30 23.52 10.77
N PHE A 494 1.86 22.80 11.78
CA PHE A 494 0.46 22.70 12.16
C PHE A 494 0.12 23.74 13.23
N ARG A 495 -0.93 24.53 13.00
CA ARG A 495 -1.41 25.62 13.87
C ARG A 495 -2.91 25.42 14.11
N PRO A 496 -3.31 24.45 14.94
CA PRO A 496 -4.71 24.18 15.17
C PRO A 496 -5.38 25.30 16.00
N GLU A 497 -6.56 25.73 15.60
CA GLU A 497 -7.38 26.69 16.35
C GLU A 497 -8.45 26.00 17.22
N ARG A 498 -8.77 24.76 16.92
CA ARG A 498 -9.77 23.93 17.61
C ARG A 498 -9.26 22.48 17.73
N THR A 499 -9.90 21.73 18.62
CA THR A 499 -9.65 20.27 18.69
C THR A 499 -10.26 19.52 17.52
N GLY A 500 -9.70 18.34 17.23
CA GLY A 500 -10.16 17.43 16.20
C GLY A 500 -9.21 17.28 15.04
N GLY A 501 -9.66 16.56 14.03
CA GLY A 501 -8.90 16.35 12.81
C GLY A 501 -8.87 17.58 11.90
N TYR A 502 -7.72 17.80 11.29
CA TYR A 502 -7.50 18.73 10.20
C TYR A 502 -6.99 17.92 9.01
N TYR A 503 -7.56 18.18 7.87
CA TYR A 503 -7.18 17.54 6.62
C TYR A 503 -7.23 18.57 5.50
N GLY A 504 -6.20 18.60 4.67
CA GLY A 504 -6.20 19.49 3.51
C GLY A 504 -4.96 19.24 2.64
N THR A 505 -4.84 20.02 1.59
CA THR A 505 -3.73 19.94 0.66
C THR A 505 -2.93 21.23 0.66
N LEU A 506 -1.62 21.09 0.73
CA LEU A 506 -0.70 22.14 0.33
C LEU A 506 -0.63 22.14 -1.18
N ALA A 507 -0.94 23.27 -1.81
CA ALA A 507 -0.94 23.41 -3.25
C ALA A 507 0.28 24.21 -3.72
N ILE A 508 1.09 23.62 -4.59
CA ILE A 508 2.24 24.24 -5.22
C ILE A 508 1.86 24.59 -6.66
N HIS A 509 1.64 25.86 -6.93
CA HIS A 509 1.30 26.37 -8.26
C HIS A 509 2.60 26.66 -9.03
N TYR A 510 2.75 26.05 -10.18
CA TYR A 510 3.96 26.24 -11.02
C TYR A 510 3.61 26.25 -12.50
N SER A 511 4.56 26.54 -13.32
CA SER A 511 4.51 26.70 -14.78
C SER A 511 3.17 26.35 -15.45
N ASP A 512 2.65 27.23 -16.28
CA ASP A 512 1.46 26.99 -17.14
C ASP A 512 0.15 26.61 -16.41
N SER A 513 -0.02 27.12 -15.17
CA SER A 513 -1.17 26.81 -14.32
C SER A 513 -1.21 25.41 -13.73
N SER A 514 -0.13 24.63 -13.83
CA SER A 514 -0.01 23.32 -13.18
C SER A 514 0.04 23.47 -11.66
N VAL A 515 -0.50 22.48 -10.96
CA VAL A 515 -0.52 22.44 -9.49
C VAL A 515 -0.06 21.06 -9.03
N ARG A 516 0.88 21.01 -8.08
CA ARG A 516 1.23 19.82 -7.34
C ARG A 516 0.63 19.89 -5.95
N TYR A 517 -0.05 18.85 -5.52
CA TYR A 517 -0.66 18.75 -4.22
C TYR A 517 0.12 17.83 -3.28
N VAL A 518 0.22 18.22 -1.99
CA VAL A 518 0.79 17.42 -0.90
C VAL A 518 -0.24 17.33 0.21
N ILE A 519 -0.50 16.13 0.69
CA ILE A 519 -1.51 15.88 1.72
C ILE A 519 -0.99 16.33 3.08
N LEU A 520 -1.75 17.18 3.78
CA LEU A 520 -1.47 17.55 5.17
C LEU A 520 -2.57 17.02 6.08
N ARG A 521 -2.18 16.33 7.13
CA ARG A 521 -3.06 15.84 8.19
C ARG A 521 -2.61 16.38 9.52
N GLY A 522 -3.54 16.90 10.30
CA GLY A 522 -3.31 17.34 11.67
C GLY A 522 -4.33 16.72 12.62
N SER A 523 -3.89 16.27 13.77
CA SER A 523 -4.75 15.86 14.87
C SER A 523 -4.50 16.78 16.05
N SER A 524 -5.54 17.49 16.49
CA SER A 524 -5.46 18.40 17.62
C SER A 524 -6.32 17.91 18.78
N PHE A 525 -5.72 17.82 19.95
CA PHE A 525 -6.30 17.25 21.17
C PHE A 525 -6.49 18.35 22.21
N ALA A 526 -7.70 18.49 22.76
CA ALA A 526 -7.98 19.46 23.86
C ALA A 526 -7.41 18.98 25.19
N ASP A 527 -7.56 17.67 25.41
CA ASP A 527 -7.21 17.00 26.64
C ASP A 527 -6.46 15.70 26.32
N GLY A 528 -5.40 15.47 27.04
CA GLY A 528 -4.67 14.22 27.08
C GLY A 528 -4.15 14.02 28.50
N THR A 529 -3.74 12.82 28.82
CA THR A 529 -3.23 12.48 30.12
C THR A 529 -1.81 13.03 30.31
N GLN A 530 -1.64 13.99 31.21
CA GLN A 530 -0.31 14.47 31.56
C GLN A 530 0.38 13.46 32.52
N VAL A 531 1.61 13.07 32.16
CA VAL A 531 2.43 12.16 32.94
C VAL A 531 3.66 12.92 33.40
N ALA A 532 3.72 13.18 34.69
CA ALA A 532 4.88 13.85 35.29
C ALA A 532 6.08 12.88 35.42
N ALA A 533 7.28 13.44 35.58
CA ALA A 533 8.48 12.66 35.91
C ALA A 533 8.28 11.73 37.10
N GLY A 534 8.87 10.54 37.03
CA GLY A 534 8.92 9.60 38.15
C GLY A 534 8.37 8.21 37.86
N PRO A 535 7.99 7.45 38.91
CA PRO A 535 7.56 6.07 38.77
C PRO A 535 6.21 5.96 38.08
N VAL A 536 6.12 4.98 37.14
CA VAL A 536 4.89 4.62 36.43
C VAL A 536 4.58 3.14 36.58
N SER A 537 3.32 2.79 36.61
CA SER A 537 2.83 1.41 36.64
C SER A 537 1.35 1.33 36.24
N GLY A 538 0.81 0.11 36.12
CA GLY A 538 -0.58 -0.15 35.78
C GLY A 538 -0.83 -0.07 34.28
N THR A 539 -2.01 0.42 33.88
CA THR A 539 -2.44 0.39 32.46
C THR A 539 -2.62 1.80 31.90
N TRP A 540 -1.97 2.06 30.79
CA TRP A 540 -2.26 3.21 29.94
C TRP A 540 -3.29 2.80 28.90
N SER A 541 -4.51 3.30 29.10
CA SER A 541 -5.66 2.90 28.30
C SER A 541 -5.93 3.85 27.14
N GLN A 542 -6.58 3.32 26.10
CA GLN A 542 -6.88 4.07 24.88
C GLN A 542 -7.83 5.26 25.14
N ASP A 543 -8.77 5.14 26.07
CA ASP A 543 -9.71 6.21 26.44
C ASP A 543 -9.05 7.43 27.08
N LYS A 544 -7.81 7.27 27.57
CA LYS A 544 -6.99 8.34 28.16
C LYS A 544 -5.88 8.85 27.25
N SER A 545 -5.77 8.26 26.06
CA SER A 545 -4.80 8.69 25.03
C SER A 545 -5.21 10.06 24.44
N PRO A 546 -4.24 10.90 24.04
CA PRO A 546 -2.80 10.72 24.11
C PRO A 546 -2.23 10.98 25.52
N TYR A 547 -1.09 10.35 25.79
CA TYR A 547 -0.31 10.59 27.01
C TYR A 547 0.83 11.58 26.69
N PHE A 548 0.94 12.64 27.48
CA PHE A 548 1.99 13.67 27.36
C PHE A 548 3.00 13.53 28.49
N VAL A 549 4.19 13.07 28.18
CA VAL A 549 5.25 12.80 29.14
C VAL A 549 6.10 14.05 29.33
N GLY A 550 6.06 14.60 30.57
CA GLY A 550 6.74 15.84 30.97
C GLY A 550 8.05 15.63 31.70
N GLY A 551 8.61 14.42 31.76
CA GLY A 551 9.88 14.12 32.44
C GLY A 551 10.25 12.65 32.33
N ASP A 552 11.44 12.26 32.83
CA ASP A 552 11.90 10.88 32.83
C ASP A 552 10.96 9.98 33.61
N LEU A 553 10.59 8.85 33.01
CA LEU A 553 9.72 7.85 33.62
C LEU A 553 10.48 6.58 33.95
N GLN A 554 10.04 5.92 35.04
CA GLN A 554 10.61 4.64 35.46
C GLN A 554 9.50 3.66 35.82
N VAL A 555 9.47 2.49 35.17
CA VAL A 555 8.75 1.35 35.69
C VAL A 555 9.55 0.82 36.88
N ALA A 556 8.99 0.93 38.09
CA ALA A 556 9.73 0.61 39.31
C ALA A 556 10.10 -0.87 39.40
N GLU A 557 11.15 -1.20 40.12
CA GLU A 557 11.59 -2.58 40.35
C GLU A 557 10.41 -3.51 40.75
N ASN A 558 10.31 -4.64 40.10
CA ASN A 558 9.20 -5.61 40.22
C ASN A 558 7.81 -5.04 39.87
N GLY A 559 7.75 -3.89 39.21
CA GLY A 559 6.51 -3.29 38.71
C GLY A 559 6.19 -3.67 37.30
N ALA A 560 4.98 -3.33 36.81
CA ALA A 560 4.58 -3.51 35.45
C ALA A 560 3.85 -2.28 34.89
N LEU A 561 4.14 -1.97 33.63
CA LEU A 561 3.39 -1.01 32.83
C LEU A 561 2.80 -1.71 31.62
N THR A 562 1.49 -1.64 31.44
CA THR A 562 0.79 -2.13 30.24
C THR A 562 0.32 -0.93 29.42
N ILE A 563 0.57 -0.94 28.12
CA ILE A 563 0.09 0.06 27.18
C ILE A 563 -0.87 -0.61 26.20
N GLU A 564 -2.14 -0.15 26.19
CA GLU A 564 -3.19 -0.72 25.37
C GLU A 564 -3.04 -0.36 23.87
N PRO A 565 -3.64 -1.17 22.94
CA PRO A 565 -3.66 -0.86 21.52
C PRO A 565 -4.19 0.54 21.21
N GLY A 566 -3.57 1.21 20.24
CA GLY A 566 -3.96 2.55 19.76
C GLY A 566 -3.57 3.71 20.67
N VAL A 567 -2.88 3.45 21.78
CA VAL A 567 -2.35 4.51 22.66
C VAL A 567 -1.24 5.27 21.96
N LYS A 568 -1.29 6.60 22.08
CA LYS A 568 -0.25 7.53 21.61
C LYS A 568 0.46 8.15 22.81
N VAL A 569 1.78 8.12 22.79
CA VAL A 569 2.64 8.68 23.83
C VAL A 569 3.56 9.71 23.20
N PHE A 570 3.40 10.97 23.62
CA PHE A 570 4.24 12.09 23.19
C PHE A 570 5.16 12.53 24.31
N PHE A 571 6.45 12.40 24.10
CA PHE A 571 7.45 12.93 25.02
C PHE A 571 7.68 14.41 24.72
N LEU A 572 7.40 15.28 25.70
CA LEU A 572 7.48 16.74 25.55
C LEU A 572 8.91 17.30 25.57
N GLY A 573 9.90 16.46 25.80
CA GLY A 573 11.32 16.77 25.84
C GLY A 573 12.19 15.52 25.72
N PRO A 574 13.51 15.64 25.96
CA PRO A 574 14.46 14.53 25.85
C PRO A 574 14.35 13.56 27.04
N PHE A 575 13.14 13.09 27.32
CA PHE A 575 12.82 12.21 28.43
C PHE A 575 12.80 10.76 28.00
N SER A 576 13.17 9.85 28.90
CA SER A 576 13.20 8.40 28.70
C SER A 576 12.05 7.72 29.43
N LEU A 577 11.73 6.49 28.98
CA LEU A 577 10.98 5.50 29.77
C LEU A 577 11.94 4.35 30.11
N THR A 578 12.32 4.25 31.38
CA THR A 578 13.20 3.18 31.85
C THR A 578 12.39 2.05 32.44
N VAL A 579 12.64 0.83 32.01
CA VAL A 579 12.15 -0.41 32.59
C VAL A 579 13.27 -0.95 33.48
N GLY A 580 13.04 -0.88 34.79
CA GLY A 580 14.05 -1.19 35.76
C GLY A 580 14.16 -2.66 36.09
N LYS A 581 14.95 -2.98 37.12
CA LYS A 581 15.24 -4.36 37.51
C LYS A 581 13.98 -5.17 37.83
N ASN A 582 13.85 -6.34 37.15
CA ASN A 582 12.69 -7.24 37.21
C ASN A 582 11.34 -6.53 36.98
N ALA A 583 11.36 -5.34 36.37
CA ALA A 583 10.15 -4.67 35.91
C ALA A 583 9.72 -5.20 34.55
N THR A 584 8.48 -4.98 34.16
CA THR A 584 7.93 -5.46 32.90
C THR A 584 7.20 -4.34 32.16
N LEU A 585 7.49 -4.21 30.86
CA LEU A 585 6.73 -3.39 29.90
C LEU A 585 5.98 -4.29 28.93
N ILE A 586 4.67 -4.18 28.90
CA ILE A 586 3.82 -4.84 27.91
C ILE A 586 3.14 -3.75 27.09
N ALA A 587 3.65 -3.50 25.88
CA ALA A 587 3.08 -2.55 24.93
C ALA A 587 2.63 -3.34 23.69
N GLN A 588 1.39 -3.83 23.69
CA GLN A 588 0.90 -4.75 22.67
C GLN A 588 -0.26 -4.12 21.89
N GLY A 589 0.08 -3.49 20.78
CA GLY A 589 -0.86 -2.99 19.79
C GLY A 589 -1.32 -4.08 18.83
N ASN A 590 -1.95 -3.67 17.74
CA ASN A 590 -2.26 -4.51 16.60
C ASN A 590 -2.15 -3.67 15.32
N ALA A 591 -2.26 -4.29 14.14
CA ALA A 591 -2.07 -3.61 12.86
C ALA A 591 -3.06 -2.43 12.65
N ALA A 592 -4.30 -2.55 13.14
CA ALA A 592 -5.32 -1.50 13.04
C ALA A 592 -5.14 -0.39 14.09
N GLN A 593 -4.53 -0.72 15.22
CA GLN A 593 -4.36 0.16 16.38
C GLN A 593 -2.92 0.03 16.92
N PRO A 594 -1.92 0.48 16.16
CA PRO A 594 -0.54 0.48 16.63
C PRO A 594 -0.38 1.43 17.82
N ILE A 595 0.59 1.13 18.68
CA ILE A 595 1.00 2.01 19.75
C ILE A 595 2.07 2.95 19.20
N GLU A 596 1.92 4.25 19.41
CA GLU A 596 2.91 5.25 19.01
C GLU A 596 3.67 5.80 20.21
N LEU A 597 5.00 5.72 20.18
CA LEU A 597 5.91 6.39 21.12
C LEU A 597 6.81 7.32 20.30
N THR A 598 6.65 8.63 20.49
CA THR A 598 7.36 9.60 19.66
C THR A 598 7.63 10.89 20.41
N ALA A 599 8.57 11.67 19.89
CA ALA A 599 8.81 13.01 20.41
C ALA A 599 7.69 13.97 20.01
N TRP A 600 7.29 14.85 20.95
CA TRP A 600 6.47 16.01 20.65
C TRP A 600 7.21 16.97 19.71
N ASN A 601 8.51 17.16 19.98
CA ASN A 601 9.43 17.97 19.18
C ASN A 601 10.46 17.05 18.51
N ARG A 602 10.42 16.97 17.18
CA ARG A 602 11.34 16.12 16.41
C ARG A 602 12.79 16.60 16.45
N ASP A 603 13.04 17.92 16.63
CA ASP A 603 14.39 18.45 16.72
C ASP A 603 15.04 18.13 18.06
N THR A 604 14.29 18.22 19.14
CA THR A 604 14.73 17.83 20.49
C THR A 604 14.81 16.33 20.65
N GLY A 605 13.81 15.60 20.10
CA GLY A 605 13.66 14.18 20.28
C GLY A 605 13.21 13.79 21.70
N TRP A 606 13.10 12.50 21.94
CA TRP A 606 12.93 11.88 23.26
C TRP A 606 14.07 10.90 23.50
N ALA A 607 14.28 10.44 24.73
CA ALA A 607 15.46 9.66 25.05
C ALA A 607 15.26 8.14 24.97
N GLY A 608 14.19 7.66 24.32
CA GLY A 608 13.96 6.25 24.02
C GLY A 608 13.53 5.41 25.23
N LEU A 609 13.36 4.11 24.96
CA LEU A 609 13.14 3.07 25.96
C LEU A 609 14.48 2.56 26.48
N ARG A 610 14.58 2.31 27.76
CA ARG A 610 15.78 1.82 28.45
C ARG A 610 15.43 0.59 29.26
N PHE A 611 15.83 -0.60 28.83
CA PHE A 611 15.66 -1.86 29.56
C PHE A 611 16.95 -2.16 30.34
N LEU A 612 16.85 -2.13 31.64
CA LEU A 612 18.00 -2.26 32.54
C LEU A 612 17.72 -3.35 33.57
N ASP A 613 18.31 -4.52 33.40
CA ASP A 613 18.05 -5.72 34.23
C ASP A 613 16.55 -6.10 34.30
N SER A 614 15.76 -5.79 33.26
CA SER A 614 14.31 -5.94 33.33
C SER A 614 13.82 -7.38 33.24
N GLY A 615 14.58 -8.26 32.63
CA GLY A 615 14.21 -9.68 32.45
C GLY A 615 13.77 -10.00 31.01
N SER A 616 12.97 -11.05 30.88
CA SER A 616 12.55 -11.61 29.56
C SER A 616 11.08 -11.46 29.22
N ASP A 617 10.29 -10.79 30.10
CA ASP A 617 8.83 -10.69 29.91
C ASP A 617 8.40 -9.37 29.23
N ASP A 618 9.37 -8.59 28.76
CA ASP A 618 9.12 -7.34 28.05
C ASP A 618 8.64 -7.63 26.61
N VAL A 619 7.51 -7.06 26.24
CA VAL A 619 6.89 -7.25 24.93
C VAL A 619 6.50 -5.92 24.29
N LEU A 620 6.95 -5.71 23.07
CA LEU A 620 6.53 -4.63 22.19
C LEU A 620 5.90 -5.27 20.93
N GLY A 621 4.59 -5.13 20.76
CA GLY A 621 3.84 -5.63 19.59
C GLY A 621 3.20 -4.48 18.83
N TYR A 622 3.38 -4.40 17.52
CA TYR A 622 2.86 -3.32 16.68
C TYR A 622 3.10 -1.92 17.29
N CYS A 623 4.32 -1.71 17.76
CA CYS A 623 4.75 -0.42 18.29
C CYS A 623 5.53 0.37 17.23
N SER A 624 5.23 1.67 17.13
CA SER A 624 5.99 2.62 16.32
C SER A 624 6.82 3.51 17.23
N LEU A 625 8.13 3.40 17.17
CA LEU A 625 9.10 4.19 17.93
C LEU A 625 9.84 5.11 16.97
N SER A 626 9.63 6.41 17.11
CA SER A 626 10.22 7.37 16.17
C SER A 626 10.75 8.63 16.88
N TRP A 627 11.74 9.26 16.24
CA TRP A 627 12.33 10.52 16.69
C TRP A 627 12.92 10.48 18.10
N ALA A 628 13.33 9.30 18.57
CA ALA A 628 14.18 9.22 19.74
C ALA A 628 15.58 9.71 19.41
N LYS A 629 16.16 10.54 20.27
CA LYS A 629 17.49 11.13 20.09
C LYS A 629 18.25 11.01 21.39
N LYS A 630 19.16 10.06 21.43
CA LYS A 630 20.03 9.81 22.57
C LYS A 630 21.47 9.84 22.14
N ASN A 631 22.07 11.02 22.19
CA ASN A 631 23.49 11.24 21.91
C ASN A 631 24.08 12.25 22.89
N THR A 632 25.36 12.14 23.13
CA THR A 632 26.07 13.06 24.01
C THR A 632 26.49 14.35 23.32
N GLY A 633 26.29 14.45 21.98
CA GLY A 633 26.86 15.52 21.16
C GLY A 633 28.40 15.44 21.02
N PHE A 634 29.01 14.34 21.48
CA PHE A 634 30.44 14.11 21.38
C PHE A 634 30.76 13.62 19.96
N ILE A 635 31.43 14.46 19.18
CA ILE A 635 32.05 14.03 17.92
C ILE A 635 33.43 13.50 18.30
N PRO A 636 33.75 12.21 18.11
CA PRO A 636 35.10 11.70 18.39
C PRO A 636 36.07 12.41 17.47
N THR A 637 37.02 13.13 18.06
CA THR A 637 38.21 13.53 17.31
C THR A 637 39.07 12.29 17.09
N ASP A 638 39.65 12.18 15.93
CA ASP A 638 40.39 11.06 15.31
C ASP A 638 41.57 10.46 16.11
N SER A 639 41.55 10.51 17.44
CA SER A 639 42.59 9.97 18.31
C SER A 639 42.05 8.82 19.15
N GLY A 640 42.19 7.61 18.65
CA GLY A 640 42.01 6.29 19.22
C GLY A 640 41.98 6.20 20.73
N GLY A 641 40.84 6.07 21.27
CA GLY A 641 40.57 5.80 22.67
C GLY A 641 39.08 5.49 22.83
N ASP A 642 38.72 4.30 22.41
CA ASP A 642 37.47 3.69 22.89
C ASP A 642 37.61 3.50 24.38
N THR A 643 36.86 4.28 25.16
CA THR A 643 36.88 4.15 26.63
C THR A 643 36.06 2.97 27.11
N GLY A 644 35.56 2.12 26.24
CA GLY A 644 34.92 0.82 26.57
C GLY A 644 33.72 0.91 27.53
N VAL A 645 33.08 2.05 27.65
CA VAL A 645 31.94 2.21 28.55
C VAL A 645 30.68 2.23 27.70
N ASP A 646 29.98 1.11 27.67
CA ASP A 646 28.64 0.99 27.10
C ASP A 646 27.68 1.82 27.97
N GLU A 647 27.54 3.10 27.64
CA GLU A 647 26.74 4.01 28.44
C GLU A 647 25.28 4.02 27.99
N PRO A 648 24.31 3.67 28.87
CA PRO A 648 22.87 3.76 28.55
C PRO A 648 22.43 5.16 28.19
N ASN A 649 23.29 6.14 28.42
CA ASN A 649 23.01 7.56 28.21
C ASN A 649 23.30 8.07 26.80
N SER A 650 23.93 7.27 25.91
CA SER A 650 24.25 7.73 24.55
C SER A 650 23.91 6.72 23.48
N HIS A 651 23.77 5.45 23.81
CA HIS A 651 23.52 4.38 22.84
C HIS A 651 22.04 4.00 22.74
N GLY A 652 21.66 3.35 21.62
CA GLY A 652 20.30 2.89 21.35
C GLY A 652 19.31 4.04 21.31
N GLY A 653 19.20 4.74 20.19
CA GLY A 653 18.31 5.89 20.07
C GLY A 653 16.91 5.58 20.55
N ALA A 654 16.23 4.63 19.91
CA ALA A 654 14.90 4.20 20.32
C ALA A 654 14.92 3.22 21.49
N ILE A 655 15.81 2.22 21.46
CA ILE A 655 15.88 1.15 22.47
C ILE A 655 17.33 0.90 22.88
N TYR A 656 17.56 0.88 24.15
CA TYR A 656 18.79 0.40 24.78
C TYR A 656 18.45 -0.77 25.71
N CYS A 657 19.15 -1.89 25.57
CA CYS A 657 19.03 -3.07 26.40
C CYS A 657 20.34 -3.37 27.10
N SER A 658 20.29 -3.60 28.41
CA SER A 658 21.40 -4.11 29.19
C SER A 658 20.89 -5.21 30.11
N ASN A 659 21.45 -6.42 29.95
CA ASN A 659 21.02 -7.59 30.72
C ASN A 659 19.48 -7.75 30.72
N SER A 660 18.85 -7.60 29.51
CA SER A 660 17.40 -7.54 29.31
C SER A 660 17.05 -8.09 27.92
N ASP A 661 16.04 -8.96 27.84
CA ASP A 661 15.72 -9.75 26.67
C ASP A 661 14.31 -9.41 26.11
N PRO A 662 14.09 -8.19 25.60
CA PRO A 662 12.76 -7.83 25.11
C PRO A 662 12.43 -8.55 23.81
N THR A 663 11.13 -8.84 23.63
CA THR A 663 10.55 -9.34 22.39
C THR A 663 9.88 -8.20 21.63
N LEU A 664 10.27 -8.02 20.37
CA LEU A 664 9.68 -7.05 19.44
C LEU A 664 8.96 -7.79 18.31
N GLU A 665 7.66 -7.60 18.22
CA GLU A 665 6.83 -8.20 17.18
C GLU A 665 6.15 -7.12 16.32
N SER A 666 6.36 -7.15 15.01
CA SER A 666 5.70 -6.25 14.07
C SER A 666 5.85 -4.77 14.47
N CYS A 667 7.06 -4.39 14.86
CA CYS A 667 7.39 -3.03 15.29
C CYS A 667 8.00 -2.19 14.16
N ARG A 668 7.90 -0.87 14.28
CA ARG A 668 8.52 0.11 13.38
C ARG A 668 9.46 1.00 14.20
N LEU A 669 10.74 1.00 13.86
CA LEU A 669 11.75 1.87 14.48
C LEU A 669 12.32 2.78 13.39
N THR A 670 11.90 4.03 13.37
CA THR A 670 12.23 4.95 12.27
C THR A 670 12.72 6.30 12.79
N ASN A 671 13.71 6.87 12.09
CA ASN A 671 14.20 8.22 12.36
C ASN A 671 14.71 8.42 13.80
N ASN A 672 15.37 7.42 14.37
CA ASN A 672 15.97 7.51 15.69
C ASN A 672 17.47 7.77 15.59
N LEU A 673 18.05 8.39 16.63
CA LEU A 673 19.44 8.81 16.70
C LEU A 673 20.09 8.34 18.00
N GLY A 674 21.24 7.69 17.88
CA GLY A 674 22.11 7.32 19.02
C GLY A 674 23.58 7.53 18.69
N ASP A 675 24.47 7.38 19.65
CA ASP A 675 25.93 7.32 19.38
C ASP A 675 26.33 5.95 18.83
N GLY A 676 25.67 4.86 19.27
CA GLY A 676 25.74 3.52 18.71
C GLY A 676 24.36 2.88 18.71
N GLY A 677 24.01 2.10 17.66
CA GLY A 677 22.65 1.58 17.47
C GLY A 677 21.64 2.71 17.38
N GLY A 678 21.54 3.38 16.24
CA GLY A 678 20.60 4.51 16.09
C GLY A 678 19.16 4.13 16.45
N ALA A 679 18.72 2.93 16.06
CA ALA A 679 17.47 2.36 16.53
C ALA A 679 17.66 1.56 17.83
N ILE A 680 18.44 0.48 17.80
CA ILE A 680 18.59 -0.48 18.91
C ILE A 680 20.06 -0.69 19.24
N TYR A 681 20.39 -0.68 20.52
CA TYR A 681 21.69 -1.11 21.06
C TYR A 681 21.48 -2.07 22.23
N CYS A 682 22.12 -3.23 22.17
CA CYS A 682 22.00 -4.29 23.16
C CYS A 682 23.37 -4.68 23.72
N VAL A 683 23.45 -4.83 25.05
CA VAL A 683 24.63 -5.29 25.78
C VAL A 683 24.20 -6.44 26.67
N ASP A 684 24.93 -7.55 26.68
CA ASP A 684 24.65 -8.72 27.52
C ASP A 684 23.18 -9.14 27.48
N SER A 685 22.58 -9.18 26.29
CA SER A 685 21.14 -9.32 26.09
C SER A 685 20.81 -10.28 24.95
N PHE A 686 19.61 -10.90 25.01
CA PHE A 686 19.13 -11.89 24.01
C PHE A 686 17.80 -11.45 23.39
N PRO A 687 17.75 -10.31 22.68
CA PRO A 687 16.51 -9.81 22.11
C PRO A 687 16.02 -10.66 20.94
N LEU A 688 14.69 -10.81 20.84
CA LEU A 688 14.01 -11.44 19.71
C LEU A 688 13.21 -10.38 18.92
N LEU A 689 13.52 -10.26 17.64
CA LEU A 689 12.81 -9.37 16.74
C LEU A 689 12.11 -10.18 15.64
N SER A 690 10.82 -10.00 15.44
CA SER A 690 10.04 -10.62 14.37
C SER A 690 9.23 -9.59 13.60
N ASN A 691 9.16 -9.72 12.27
CA ASN A 691 8.38 -8.84 11.39
C ASN A 691 8.65 -7.32 11.60
N THR A 692 9.87 -6.95 11.99
CA THR A 692 10.17 -5.59 12.43
C THR A 692 10.87 -4.79 11.34
N LEU A 693 10.44 -3.54 11.16
CA LEU A 693 11.05 -2.55 10.28
C LEU A 693 12.01 -1.66 11.06
N ILE A 694 13.25 -1.55 10.60
CA ILE A 694 14.28 -0.65 11.13
C ILE A 694 14.78 0.22 9.97
N ALA A 695 14.28 1.47 9.88
CA ALA A 695 14.53 2.30 8.71
C ALA A 695 14.92 3.74 9.07
N ASN A 696 15.87 4.29 8.32
CA ASN A 696 16.29 5.70 8.43
C ASN A 696 16.77 6.13 9.84
N ASN A 697 17.36 5.21 10.59
CA ASN A 697 17.97 5.53 11.87
C ASN A 697 19.44 5.91 11.68
N THR A 698 19.98 6.72 12.59
CA THR A 698 21.36 7.25 12.51
C THR A 698 22.16 6.98 13.76
N ALA A 699 23.42 6.59 13.62
CA ALA A 699 24.41 6.56 14.70
C ALA A 699 25.53 7.58 14.44
N LEU A 700 25.85 8.43 15.44
CA LEU A 700 26.87 9.47 15.34
C LEU A 700 28.22 9.11 15.94
N GLY A 701 28.34 8.02 16.67
CA GLY A 701 29.58 7.59 17.31
C GLY A 701 30.64 7.13 16.31
N GLY A 702 31.90 7.04 16.75
CA GLY A 702 32.99 6.53 15.90
C GLY A 702 32.81 5.07 15.46
N VAL A 703 33.43 4.69 14.34
CA VAL A 703 33.34 3.35 13.74
C VAL A 703 34.01 2.28 14.64
N PRO A 704 33.48 1.04 14.74
CA PRO A 704 32.33 0.51 13.99
C PRO A 704 31.02 0.63 14.77
N ARG A 705 29.97 1.22 14.15
CA ARG A 705 28.65 1.44 14.79
C ARG A 705 27.55 1.48 13.76
N SER A 706 26.38 0.94 14.11
CA SER A 706 25.23 0.83 13.19
C SER A 706 24.15 1.86 13.48
N GLY A 707 23.57 2.47 12.44
CA GLY A 707 22.35 3.25 12.55
C GLY A 707 21.13 2.39 12.85
N GLY A 708 21.10 1.15 12.36
CA GLY A 708 20.02 0.22 12.61
C GLY A 708 20.16 -0.51 13.94
N PHE A 709 20.70 -1.72 13.93
CA PHE A 709 20.81 -2.61 15.07
C PHE A 709 22.27 -2.82 15.47
N CYS A 710 22.55 -2.77 16.76
CA CYS A 710 23.86 -3.03 17.34
C CYS A 710 23.74 -3.98 18.53
N ILE A 711 24.61 -5.01 18.59
CA ILE A 711 24.78 -5.87 19.78
C ILE A 711 26.24 -5.95 20.13
N SER A 712 26.56 -5.83 21.44
CA SER A 712 27.92 -5.88 21.99
C SER A 712 28.00 -6.79 23.20
N SER A 713 29.23 -7.15 23.57
CA SER A 713 29.58 -8.03 24.71
C SER A 713 29.02 -9.45 24.56
N SER A 714 28.35 -9.99 25.58
CA SER A 714 27.67 -11.30 25.50
C SER A 714 26.26 -11.16 25.00
N GLY A 715 25.70 -12.20 24.39
CA GLY A 715 24.32 -12.24 23.97
C GLY A 715 24.16 -12.72 22.54
N ILE A 716 22.97 -13.26 22.24
CA ILE A 716 22.57 -13.64 20.88
C ILE A 716 21.30 -12.85 20.54
N ALA A 717 21.38 -12.05 19.48
CA ALA A 717 20.19 -11.44 18.93
C ALA A 717 19.61 -12.33 17.82
N GLU A 718 18.31 -12.51 17.83
CA GLU A 718 17.61 -13.24 16.78
C GLU A 718 16.64 -12.31 16.03
N LEU A 719 16.86 -12.14 14.73
CA LEU A 719 16.09 -11.29 13.85
C LEU A 719 15.43 -12.15 12.75
N ARG A 720 14.11 -12.24 12.80
CA ARG A 720 13.30 -13.08 11.90
C ARG A 720 12.37 -12.22 11.06
N ASN A 721 12.42 -12.38 9.75
CA ASN A 721 11.57 -11.61 8.83
C ASN A 721 11.62 -10.09 9.10
N CYS A 722 12.81 -9.55 9.31
CA CYS A 722 13.03 -8.12 9.54
C CYS A 722 13.43 -7.38 8.25
N THR A 723 13.06 -6.10 8.16
CA THR A 723 13.48 -5.20 7.08
C THR A 723 14.35 -4.09 7.69
N ILE A 724 15.66 -4.11 7.38
CA ILE A 724 16.67 -3.21 7.95
C ILE A 724 17.27 -2.38 6.82
N VAL A 725 16.76 -1.16 6.66
CA VAL A 725 16.95 -0.41 5.41
C VAL A 725 17.28 1.06 5.64
N ASN A 726 18.11 1.60 4.76
CA ASN A 726 18.45 3.03 4.74
C ASN A 726 18.87 3.60 6.09
N ASN A 727 19.63 2.83 6.89
CA ASN A 727 20.21 3.33 8.13
C ASN A 727 21.63 3.89 7.88
N SER A 728 22.08 4.82 8.71
CA SER A 728 23.41 5.46 8.61
C SER A 728 24.18 5.35 9.95
N PRO A 729 25.44 4.92 9.98
CA PRO A 729 26.28 4.50 8.84
C PRO A 729 26.08 3.06 8.39
N GLY A 730 25.35 2.20 9.08
CA GLY A 730 25.20 0.81 8.74
C GLY A 730 23.88 0.19 9.18
N GLY A 731 23.54 -0.99 8.63
CA GLY A 731 22.34 -1.74 8.96
C GLY A 731 22.44 -2.48 10.28
N VAL A 732 23.41 -3.40 10.38
CA VAL A 732 23.60 -4.26 11.55
C VAL A 732 25.07 -4.31 11.91
N PHE A 733 25.36 -4.15 13.20
CA PHE A 733 26.70 -4.34 13.77
C PHE A 733 26.65 -5.36 14.92
N ALA A 734 27.48 -6.39 14.85
CA ALA A 734 27.60 -7.38 15.91
C ALA A 734 29.05 -7.48 16.40
N ALA A 735 29.29 -7.00 17.62
CA ALA A 735 30.51 -7.18 18.38
C ALA A 735 30.33 -8.16 19.55
N SER A 736 29.39 -9.08 19.42
CA SER A 736 29.07 -10.07 20.44
C SER A 736 29.89 -11.32 20.25
N TRP A 737 30.35 -11.94 21.34
CA TRP A 737 31.03 -13.23 21.37
C TRP A 737 30.11 -14.38 21.02
N ASP A 738 28.83 -14.27 21.33
CA ASP A 738 27.82 -15.33 21.18
C ASP A 738 27.10 -15.29 19.84
N GLY A 739 27.04 -14.10 19.20
CA GLY A 739 26.66 -13.98 17.81
C GLY A 739 25.32 -13.31 17.51
N LEU A 740 24.92 -13.40 16.26
CA LEU A 740 23.71 -12.83 15.68
C LEU A 740 23.09 -13.84 14.71
N ILE A 741 21.81 -14.03 14.78
CA ILE A 741 21.04 -14.90 13.87
C ILE A 741 20.08 -14.03 13.06
N LEU A 742 20.25 -14.02 11.75
CA LEU A 742 19.31 -13.40 10.82
C LEU A 742 18.67 -14.45 9.92
N THR A 743 17.35 -14.50 9.90
CA THR A 743 16.60 -15.41 9.03
C THR A 743 15.50 -14.65 8.29
N ASN A 744 15.29 -14.95 7.01
CA ASN A 744 14.25 -14.38 6.16
C ASN A 744 14.25 -12.84 6.14
N SER A 745 15.39 -12.19 6.31
CA SER A 745 15.46 -10.74 6.50
C SER A 745 16.00 -10.01 5.26
N ILE A 746 15.64 -8.74 5.12
CA ILE A 746 16.18 -7.85 4.08
C ILE A 746 17.07 -6.82 4.76
N VAL A 747 18.35 -6.73 4.32
CA VAL A 747 19.31 -5.73 4.78
C VAL A 747 19.85 -4.99 3.58
N TRP A 748 19.30 -3.77 3.34
CA TRP A 748 19.48 -3.09 2.05
C TRP A 748 19.55 -1.56 2.17
N GLY A 749 20.35 -0.93 1.32
CA GLY A 749 20.40 0.55 1.23
C GLY A 749 21.06 1.24 2.43
N ASN A 750 21.65 0.50 3.36
CA ASN A 750 22.36 1.10 4.49
C ASN A 750 23.70 1.68 4.00
N GLU A 751 24.10 2.84 4.55
CA GLU A 751 25.06 3.74 3.90
C GLU A 751 26.47 3.14 3.68
N MET A 752 27.12 2.67 4.73
CA MET A 752 28.52 2.19 4.64
C MET A 752 28.62 0.66 4.52
N TYR A 753 27.79 -0.06 5.25
CA TYR A 753 27.78 -1.52 5.27
C TYR A 753 26.39 -2.03 5.63
N GLN A 754 26.09 -3.26 5.18
CA GLN A 754 24.82 -3.90 5.51
C GLN A 754 24.92 -4.66 6.83
N ILE A 755 25.93 -5.53 6.94
CA ILE A 755 26.23 -6.31 8.15
C ILE A 755 27.74 -6.19 8.39
N GLN A 756 28.14 -5.83 9.59
CA GLN A 756 29.53 -5.80 10.03
C GLN A 756 29.66 -6.53 11.36
N THR A 757 30.76 -7.25 11.54
CA THR A 757 31.07 -7.99 12.77
C THR A 757 32.53 -7.82 13.14
N ASP A 758 32.84 -7.86 14.45
CA ASP A 758 34.21 -7.78 14.95
C ASP A 758 34.69 -9.11 15.56
N GLU A 759 33.84 -9.92 16.20
CA GLU A 759 34.24 -11.08 16.98
C GLU A 759 33.78 -12.41 16.36
N SER A 760 32.48 -12.66 16.22
CA SER A 760 31.93 -13.89 15.68
C SER A 760 31.19 -13.63 14.37
N ALA A 761 31.27 -14.59 13.43
CA ALA A 761 30.50 -14.53 12.20
C ALA A 761 29.01 -14.78 12.51
N PRO A 762 28.07 -13.89 12.12
CA PRO A 762 26.65 -14.13 12.31
C PRO A 762 26.15 -15.28 11.44
N GLU A 763 25.13 -15.98 11.92
CA GLU A 763 24.38 -16.92 11.13
C GLU A 763 23.32 -16.16 10.32
N VAL A 764 23.54 -16.08 9.00
CA VAL A 764 22.63 -15.37 8.09
C VAL A 764 22.13 -16.35 7.06
N THR A 765 20.82 -16.62 7.06
CA THR A 765 20.17 -17.59 6.19
C THR A 765 18.88 -17.06 5.59
N PHE A 766 18.63 -17.39 4.32
CA PHE A 766 17.44 -16.95 3.59
C PHE A 766 17.24 -15.43 3.67
N CYS A 767 18.30 -14.66 3.53
CA CYS A 767 18.27 -13.20 3.60
C CYS A 767 18.61 -12.56 2.26
N ASP A 768 18.07 -11.36 2.02
CA ASP A 768 18.51 -10.50 0.93
C ASP A 768 19.41 -9.40 1.48
N VAL A 769 20.71 -9.52 1.20
CA VAL A 769 21.74 -8.62 1.74
C VAL A 769 22.42 -7.93 0.59
N GLN A 770 22.35 -6.61 0.51
CA GLN A 770 23.03 -5.84 -0.55
C GLN A 770 24.54 -6.09 -0.53
N GLY A 771 25.08 -6.46 -1.69
CA GLY A 771 26.49 -6.84 -1.82
C GLY A 771 26.75 -8.31 -1.52
N GLY A 772 25.75 -9.06 -1.05
CA GLY A 772 25.83 -10.50 -0.76
C GLY A 772 26.35 -10.82 0.64
N TYR A 773 25.92 -11.96 1.17
CA TYR A 773 26.42 -12.56 2.41
C TYR A 773 26.43 -14.09 2.31
N LEU A 774 27.47 -14.74 2.85
CA LEU A 774 27.59 -16.20 2.80
C LEU A 774 26.54 -16.85 3.73
N GLY A 775 25.79 -17.80 3.23
CA GLY A 775 24.78 -18.57 3.98
C GLY A 775 23.74 -19.22 3.06
N ALA A 776 23.05 -20.21 3.59
CA ALA A 776 22.05 -20.95 2.82
C ALA A 776 20.90 -20.03 2.44
N GLY A 777 20.45 -20.07 1.17
CA GLY A 777 19.29 -19.32 0.70
C GLY A 777 19.49 -17.80 0.57
N ASN A 778 20.68 -17.28 0.90
CA ASN A 778 20.95 -15.83 0.80
C ASN A 778 21.06 -15.38 -0.65
N ARG A 779 20.72 -14.12 -0.86
CA ARG A 779 20.76 -13.44 -2.16
C ARG A 779 21.25 -12.00 -2.03
N SER A 780 21.52 -11.39 -3.16
CA SER A 780 21.78 -9.96 -3.29
C SER A 780 21.10 -9.47 -4.57
N ALA A 781 19.85 -9.15 -4.45
CA ALA A 781 19.04 -8.65 -5.56
C ALA A 781 18.22 -7.46 -5.04
N ASP A 782 17.95 -6.47 -5.90
CA ASP A 782 17.12 -5.32 -5.50
C ASP A 782 15.79 -5.83 -4.92
N PRO A 783 15.46 -5.52 -3.67
CA PRO A 783 14.19 -5.94 -3.06
C PRO A 783 12.96 -5.39 -3.77
N CYS A 784 13.10 -4.39 -4.63
CA CYS A 784 12.01 -3.72 -5.34
C CYS A 784 10.94 -3.25 -4.36
N PHE A 785 11.34 -2.43 -3.40
CA PHE A 785 10.38 -1.82 -2.48
C PHE A 785 9.45 -0.87 -3.22
N PHE A 786 8.25 -0.72 -2.70
CA PHE A 786 7.16 0.01 -3.33
C PHE A 786 7.47 1.51 -3.52
N SER A 787 7.84 2.19 -2.41
CA SER A 787 8.25 3.60 -2.39
C SER A 787 9.22 3.82 -1.24
N PRO A 788 10.47 3.36 -1.35
CA PRO A 788 11.45 3.52 -0.29
C PRO A 788 11.80 4.99 -0.08
N SER A 789 12.33 5.34 1.09
CA SER A 789 12.90 6.68 1.32
C SER A 789 14.06 6.94 0.34
N ALA A 790 14.26 8.20 -0.02
CA ALA A 790 15.21 8.58 -1.07
C ALA A 790 16.71 8.38 -0.69
N GLY A 791 16.99 8.05 0.58
CA GLY A 791 18.35 7.80 1.05
C GLY A 791 18.41 7.42 2.53
N PRO A 792 19.61 7.09 3.04
CA PRO A 792 19.81 6.64 4.41
C PRO A 792 19.80 7.79 5.43
N GLY A 793 19.51 7.46 6.69
CA GLY A 793 19.62 8.35 7.85
C GLY A 793 18.45 9.32 8.04
N LEU A 794 18.61 10.21 9.03
CA LEU A 794 17.57 11.13 9.52
C LEU A 794 17.11 12.20 8.53
N GLU A 795 17.86 12.44 7.45
CA GLU A 795 17.48 13.43 6.43
C GLU A 795 16.25 13.01 5.63
N TYR A 796 15.89 11.73 5.68
CA TYR A 796 14.77 11.15 4.98
C TYR A 796 13.77 10.54 5.96
N ASP A 797 12.47 10.68 5.71
CA ASP A 797 11.43 10.18 6.60
C ASP A 797 11.13 8.69 6.29
N GLY A 798 11.67 7.80 7.11
CA GLY A 798 11.46 6.36 6.98
C GLY A 798 10.06 5.90 7.34
N ALA A 799 9.34 6.70 8.16
CA ALA A 799 7.95 6.41 8.51
C ALA A 799 6.96 6.76 7.38
N ALA A 800 7.33 7.72 6.53
CA ALA A 800 6.53 8.10 5.36
C ALA A 800 6.80 7.19 4.13
N ALA A 801 7.87 6.38 4.18
CA ALA A 801 8.24 5.48 3.10
C ALA A 801 7.39 4.20 3.10
N ASN A 802 7.20 3.61 1.93
CA ASN A 802 6.54 2.31 1.78
C ASN A 802 7.58 1.23 1.46
N TRP A 803 7.82 0.35 2.43
CA TRP A 803 8.79 -0.73 2.38
C TRP A 803 8.18 -2.10 2.03
N ALA A 804 6.92 -2.12 1.58
CA ALA A 804 6.30 -3.33 1.05
C ALA A 804 6.96 -3.74 -0.27
N LEU A 805 6.88 -5.03 -0.61
CA LEU A 805 7.48 -5.57 -1.82
C LEU A 805 6.56 -5.38 -3.02
N GLN A 806 7.09 -4.90 -4.13
CA GLN A 806 6.38 -4.93 -5.42
C GLN A 806 6.23 -6.37 -5.91
N THR A 807 5.22 -6.64 -6.72
CA THR A 807 4.87 -8.00 -7.17
C THR A 807 5.96 -8.75 -7.94
N HIS A 808 6.95 -8.06 -8.47
CA HIS A 808 8.10 -8.66 -9.16
C HIS A 808 9.35 -8.75 -8.27
N SER A 809 9.22 -8.47 -6.98
CA SER A 809 10.33 -8.53 -6.04
C SER A 809 10.93 -9.94 -5.97
N PRO A 810 12.27 -10.07 -6.03
CA PRO A 810 12.93 -11.35 -5.84
C PRO A 810 12.82 -11.87 -4.40
N CYS A 811 12.35 -11.06 -3.46
CA CYS A 811 12.15 -11.41 -2.07
C CYS A 811 10.85 -12.16 -1.81
N ILE A 812 9.92 -12.18 -2.78
CA ILE A 812 8.64 -12.88 -2.65
C ILE A 812 8.85 -14.40 -2.69
N ASN A 813 8.18 -15.11 -1.77
CA ASN A 813 8.22 -16.57 -1.63
C ASN A 813 9.66 -17.13 -1.58
N ALA A 814 10.54 -16.41 -0.93
CA ALA A 814 11.98 -16.67 -0.93
C ALA A 814 12.53 -17.07 0.45
N GLY A 815 11.68 -17.08 1.44
CA GLY A 815 12.00 -17.42 2.82
C GLY A 815 11.91 -18.91 3.13
N THR A 816 12.22 -19.23 4.37
CA THR A 816 12.10 -20.60 4.93
C THR A 816 11.12 -20.58 6.10
N GLU A 817 10.56 -21.71 6.45
CA GLU A 817 9.72 -21.84 7.62
C GLU A 817 10.50 -21.51 8.90
N VAL A 818 9.93 -20.64 9.74
CA VAL A 818 10.52 -20.18 11.01
C VAL A 818 9.54 -20.51 12.13
N PRO A 819 9.97 -21.23 13.19
CA PRO A 819 9.11 -21.50 14.34
C PRO A 819 8.62 -20.23 15.03
N ASP A 820 7.40 -20.26 15.55
CA ASP A 820 6.80 -19.19 16.37
C ASP A 820 6.79 -17.79 15.73
N LEU A 821 6.79 -17.74 14.39
CA LEU A 821 6.61 -16.48 13.67
C LEU A 821 5.14 -16.01 13.81
N PRO A 822 4.88 -14.71 14.04
CA PRO A 822 3.52 -14.19 14.06
C PRO A 822 2.74 -14.53 12.79
N ALA A 823 1.45 -14.86 12.92
CA ALA A 823 0.59 -15.23 11.80
C ALA A 823 0.34 -14.09 10.80
N LEU A 824 0.49 -12.86 11.25
CA LEU A 824 0.34 -11.65 10.46
C LEU A 824 1.69 -10.93 10.30
N ASP A 825 1.86 -10.25 9.18
CA ASP A 825 3.03 -9.42 8.90
C ASP A 825 2.92 -8.02 9.57
N LEU A 826 3.87 -7.15 9.32
CA LEU A 826 3.89 -5.80 9.86
C LEU A 826 2.70 -4.92 9.40
N ALA A 827 2.12 -5.20 8.24
CA ALA A 827 0.93 -4.51 7.74
C ALA A 827 -0.38 -5.15 8.23
N GLY A 828 -0.31 -6.27 8.95
CA GLY A 828 -1.44 -7.05 9.38
C GLY A 828 -1.99 -8.00 8.32
N ALA A 829 -1.25 -8.22 7.24
CA ALA A 829 -1.61 -9.20 6.22
C ALA A 829 -1.17 -10.61 6.63
N ALA A 830 -1.83 -11.64 6.11
CA ALA A 830 -1.51 -13.01 6.46
C ALA A 830 -0.11 -13.39 6.00
N ARG A 831 0.74 -13.90 6.90
CA ARG A 831 2.03 -14.51 6.57
C ARG A 831 1.81 -15.82 5.82
N ALA A 832 2.74 -16.19 4.98
CA ALA A 832 2.66 -17.37 4.13
C ALA A 832 1.37 -17.39 3.26
N ALA A 833 1.01 -16.26 2.71
CA ALA A 833 -0.16 -16.13 1.83
C ALA A 833 -0.13 -17.13 0.67
N SER A 834 1.06 -17.49 0.18
CA SER A 834 1.30 -18.51 -0.86
C SER A 834 1.77 -19.87 -0.32
N GLY A 835 1.87 -20.03 0.99
CA GLY A 835 2.45 -21.22 1.63
C GLY A 835 3.97 -21.18 1.79
N VAL A 836 4.65 -20.15 1.24
CA VAL A 836 6.09 -19.89 1.42
C VAL A 836 6.22 -18.45 1.88
N LEU A 837 7.10 -18.18 2.85
CA LEU A 837 7.29 -16.85 3.42
C LEU A 837 8.05 -15.92 2.46
N ASP A 838 7.68 -14.65 2.46
CA ASP A 838 8.50 -13.60 1.87
C ASP A 838 9.66 -13.22 2.80
N LEU A 839 10.70 -12.64 2.22
CA LEU A 839 11.76 -12.01 3.01
C LEU A 839 11.30 -10.63 3.52
N GLY A 840 11.77 -10.28 4.72
CA GLY A 840 11.48 -9.00 5.34
C GLY A 840 10.17 -8.97 6.14
N ALA A 841 9.80 -7.76 6.59
CA ALA A 841 8.71 -7.52 7.51
C ALA A 841 7.31 -7.57 6.86
N TYR A 842 7.23 -7.56 5.55
CA TYR A 842 5.98 -7.53 4.78
C TYR A 842 5.80 -8.77 3.95
N GLU A 843 4.56 -9.24 3.83
CA GLU A 843 4.17 -10.34 2.98
C GLU A 843 3.36 -9.83 1.78
N ASN A 844 3.79 -10.16 0.58
CA ASN A 844 3.07 -9.80 -0.63
C ASN A 844 1.83 -10.68 -0.80
N GLN A 845 0.66 -10.06 -0.90
CA GLN A 845 -0.63 -10.76 -0.99
C GLN A 845 -1.07 -11.07 -2.43
N SER A 846 -0.18 -10.88 -3.41
CA SER A 846 -0.49 -11.13 -4.82
C SER A 846 -0.78 -12.60 -5.09
N GLU A 847 -1.82 -12.87 -5.86
CA GLU A 847 -2.19 -14.23 -6.28
C GLU A 847 -1.58 -14.64 -7.64
N LEU A 848 -0.69 -13.83 -8.20
CA LEU A 848 -0.10 -14.06 -9.52
C LEU A 848 0.84 -15.28 -9.57
N PRO A 849 1.06 -15.86 -10.76
CA PRO A 849 2.15 -16.81 -10.94
C PRO A 849 3.49 -16.08 -10.74
N LEU A 850 4.38 -16.67 -10.00
CA LEU A 850 5.70 -16.09 -9.72
C LEU A 850 6.78 -17.15 -9.98
N LEU A 851 7.69 -16.87 -10.89
CA LEU A 851 8.77 -17.78 -11.24
C LEU A 851 10.07 -17.35 -10.54
N THR A 852 10.52 -18.18 -9.61
CA THR A 852 11.84 -18.03 -8.96
C THR A 852 12.85 -18.96 -9.61
N VAL A 853 14.10 -18.50 -9.75
CA VAL A 853 15.19 -19.30 -10.29
C VAL A 853 16.30 -19.44 -9.24
N THR A 854 16.72 -20.65 -8.95
CA THR A 854 17.77 -20.94 -7.97
C THR A 854 18.90 -21.77 -8.62
N PRO A 855 20.15 -21.36 -8.50
CA PRO A 855 20.62 -20.09 -7.97
C PRO A 855 20.20 -18.90 -8.82
N GLY A 856 19.78 -17.81 -8.18
CA GLY A 856 19.39 -16.56 -8.84
C GLY A 856 20.58 -15.64 -9.10
N GLY A 857 20.42 -14.69 -10.02
CA GLY A 857 21.46 -13.73 -10.33
C GLY A 857 22.67 -14.33 -11.05
N THR A 858 23.88 -14.13 -10.52
CA THR A 858 25.11 -14.63 -11.13
C THR A 858 25.47 -16.00 -10.56
N ALA A 859 25.63 -17.01 -11.40
CA ALA A 859 26.13 -18.32 -11.03
C ALA A 859 27.56 -18.50 -11.50
N ASP A 860 28.47 -18.90 -10.59
CA ASP A 860 29.87 -19.18 -10.92
C ASP A 860 30.09 -20.69 -11.10
N LEU A 861 30.51 -21.10 -12.28
CA LEU A 861 30.88 -22.50 -12.57
C LEU A 861 32.34 -22.83 -12.21
N GLY A 862 33.06 -21.91 -11.60
CA GLY A 862 34.42 -22.11 -11.19
C GLY A 862 35.44 -22.26 -12.35
N PHE A 863 36.53 -22.94 -12.09
CA PHE A 863 37.58 -23.19 -13.08
C PHE A 863 37.32 -24.51 -13.80
N VAL A 864 37.01 -24.46 -15.09
CA VAL A 864 36.83 -25.63 -15.94
C VAL A 864 37.95 -25.70 -16.95
N GLN A 865 38.63 -26.85 -17.03
CA GLN A 865 39.74 -27.06 -17.99
C GLN A 865 39.24 -26.93 -19.45
N ALA A 866 39.99 -26.27 -20.31
CA ALA A 866 39.65 -26.14 -21.72
C ALA A 866 39.38 -27.53 -22.36
N ASN A 867 38.28 -27.64 -23.09
CA ASN A 867 37.70 -28.87 -23.66
C ASN A 867 37.14 -29.88 -22.65
N ALA A 868 37.08 -29.55 -21.36
CA ALA A 868 36.24 -30.27 -20.41
C ALA A 868 34.82 -29.64 -20.36
N SER A 869 33.90 -30.32 -19.72
CA SER A 869 32.54 -29.79 -19.52
C SER A 869 32.18 -29.83 -18.05
N GLU A 870 31.53 -28.76 -17.61
CA GLU A 870 30.89 -28.68 -16.30
C GLU A 870 29.41 -28.33 -16.49
N THR A 871 28.59 -28.70 -15.52
CA THR A 871 27.15 -28.43 -15.61
C THR A 871 26.62 -27.80 -14.33
N LEU A 872 25.79 -26.85 -14.50
CA LEU A 872 25.03 -26.20 -13.43
C LEU A 872 23.54 -26.55 -13.55
N LEU A 873 22.91 -26.85 -12.44
CA LEU A 873 21.47 -27.06 -12.37
C LEU A 873 20.81 -25.73 -11.95
N LEU A 874 19.84 -25.29 -12.75
CA LEU A 874 18.97 -24.18 -12.41
C LEU A 874 17.58 -24.72 -12.11
N ASP A 875 17.07 -24.45 -10.94
CA ASP A 875 15.72 -24.83 -10.54
C ASP A 875 14.78 -23.63 -10.72
N PHE A 876 13.83 -23.79 -11.61
CA PHE A 876 12.75 -22.85 -11.89
C PHE A 876 11.54 -23.28 -11.08
N THR A 877 11.18 -22.53 -10.04
CA THR A 877 10.06 -22.87 -9.15
C THR A 877 8.95 -21.85 -9.30
N ASN A 878 7.71 -22.30 -9.55
CA ASN A 878 6.56 -21.42 -9.45
C ASN A 878 6.22 -21.23 -7.96
N THR A 879 6.62 -20.10 -7.41
CA THR A 879 6.36 -19.72 -6.02
C THR A 879 5.09 -18.87 -5.88
N GLY A 880 4.39 -18.59 -6.98
CA GLY A 880 3.10 -17.91 -7.01
C GLY A 880 1.92 -18.85 -6.74
N LYS A 881 0.70 -18.30 -6.77
CA LYS A 881 -0.55 -19.02 -6.50
C LYS A 881 -1.27 -19.53 -7.74
N GLN A 882 -0.85 -19.12 -8.93
CA GLN A 882 -1.43 -19.54 -10.20
C GLN A 882 -0.42 -20.30 -11.04
N ASP A 883 -0.91 -21.05 -12.04
CA ASP A 883 -0.05 -21.79 -12.98
C ASP A 883 0.87 -20.82 -13.73
N CYS A 884 2.18 -21.11 -13.73
CA CYS A 884 3.19 -20.35 -14.44
C CYS A 884 3.60 -21.09 -15.71
N THR A 885 3.52 -20.45 -16.86
CA THR A 885 3.96 -21.05 -18.11
C THR A 885 5.33 -20.54 -18.53
N ILE A 886 6.33 -21.40 -18.53
CA ILE A 886 7.64 -21.12 -19.12
C ILE A 886 7.55 -21.38 -20.63
N GLN A 887 7.48 -20.30 -21.41
CA GLN A 887 7.38 -20.42 -22.88
C GLN A 887 8.64 -21.02 -23.50
N SER A 888 9.80 -20.54 -23.10
CA SER A 888 11.09 -21.12 -23.52
C SER A 888 12.21 -20.70 -22.58
N VAL A 889 13.25 -21.47 -22.53
CA VAL A 889 14.53 -21.11 -21.91
C VAL A 889 15.62 -21.18 -22.96
N SER A 890 16.39 -20.10 -23.10
CA SER A 890 17.47 -20.02 -24.09
C SER A 890 18.69 -19.27 -23.52
N VAL A 891 19.84 -19.56 -24.08
CA VAL A 891 21.04 -18.75 -23.86
C VAL A 891 21.02 -17.59 -24.85
N SER A 892 20.80 -16.36 -24.36
CA SER A 892 20.58 -15.18 -25.21
C SER A 892 21.87 -14.50 -25.67
N GLU A 893 22.86 -14.42 -24.79
CA GLU A 893 24.14 -13.78 -25.05
C GLU A 893 25.26 -14.60 -24.40
N GLY A 894 26.44 -14.50 -24.92
CA GLY A 894 27.64 -15.16 -24.43
C GLY A 894 28.41 -15.93 -25.48
N ASP A 895 29.61 -16.39 -25.13
CA ASP A 895 30.38 -17.27 -25.98
C ASP A 895 29.61 -18.60 -26.13
N LYS A 896 29.64 -19.21 -27.34
CA LYS A 896 28.98 -20.48 -27.66
C LYS A 896 29.41 -21.68 -26.80
N VAL A 897 30.05 -21.39 -25.67
CA VAL A 897 30.49 -22.32 -24.66
C VAL A 897 29.43 -22.72 -23.65
N PHE A 898 28.34 -21.94 -23.56
CA PHE A 898 27.17 -22.30 -22.76
C PHE A 898 26.11 -22.92 -23.66
N SER A 899 25.47 -23.96 -23.17
CA SER A 899 24.40 -24.65 -23.89
C SER A 899 23.37 -25.26 -22.95
N LEU A 900 22.15 -25.39 -23.46
CA LEU A 900 21.06 -26.12 -22.80
C LEU A 900 20.97 -27.51 -23.44
N PRO A 901 21.34 -28.59 -22.76
CA PRO A 901 21.25 -29.94 -23.31
C PRO A 901 19.83 -30.37 -23.65
N THR A 902 18.84 -29.79 -22.96
CA THR A 902 17.41 -30.07 -23.17
C THR A 902 16.67 -28.76 -23.42
N ALA A 903 15.98 -28.68 -24.54
CA ALA A 903 15.09 -27.54 -24.81
C ALA A 903 13.87 -27.59 -23.88
N VAL A 904 13.50 -26.43 -23.36
CA VAL A 904 12.29 -26.25 -22.57
C VAL A 904 11.38 -25.31 -23.36
N GLU A 905 10.19 -25.79 -23.69
CA GLU A 905 9.18 -25.03 -24.40
C GLU A 905 7.80 -25.30 -23.80
N ASN A 906 7.02 -24.25 -23.58
CA ASN A 906 5.63 -24.29 -23.13
C ASN A 906 5.40 -25.22 -21.92
N ARG A 907 6.26 -25.12 -20.91
CA ARG A 907 6.14 -25.90 -19.66
C ARG A 907 5.30 -25.14 -18.64
N VAL A 908 4.17 -25.70 -18.29
CA VAL A 908 3.33 -25.18 -17.18
C VAL A 908 3.84 -25.75 -15.87
N LEU A 909 4.02 -24.88 -14.88
CA LEU A 909 4.34 -25.22 -13.50
C LEU A 909 3.16 -24.82 -12.62
N ALA A 910 2.55 -25.77 -11.96
CA ALA A 910 1.55 -25.50 -10.93
C ALA A 910 2.21 -24.80 -9.71
N PRO A 911 1.45 -24.11 -8.85
CA PRO A 911 1.94 -23.54 -7.62
C PRO A 911 2.79 -24.53 -6.81
N GLY A 912 4.01 -24.13 -6.44
CA GLY A 912 4.99 -24.97 -5.74
C GLY A 912 5.72 -26.00 -6.62
N GLU A 913 5.39 -26.12 -7.90
CA GLU A 913 6.08 -27.04 -8.81
C GLU A 913 7.43 -26.46 -9.27
N SER A 914 8.44 -27.32 -9.36
CA SER A 914 9.79 -26.94 -9.84
C SER A 914 10.17 -27.68 -11.11
N LEU A 915 10.92 -27.01 -11.98
CA LEU A 915 11.56 -27.56 -13.16
C LEU A 915 13.06 -27.35 -13.07
N SER A 916 13.83 -28.42 -13.01
CA SER A 916 15.30 -28.36 -13.03
C SER A 916 15.81 -28.36 -14.46
N ILE A 917 16.61 -27.37 -14.83
CA ILE A 917 17.23 -27.20 -16.14
C ILE A 917 18.74 -27.24 -15.99
N GLN A 918 19.40 -28.07 -16.78
CA GLN A 918 20.84 -28.21 -16.80
C GLN A 918 21.45 -27.23 -17.80
N VAL A 919 22.36 -26.38 -17.35
CA VAL A 919 23.19 -25.51 -18.20
C VAL A 919 24.58 -26.13 -18.28
N ALA A 920 25.04 -26.45 -19.48
CA ALA A 920 26.38 -26.98 -19.72
C ALA A 920 27.33 -25.87 -20.13
N PHE A 921 28.50 -25.85 -19.51
CA PHE A 921 29.63 -24.97 -19.84
C PHE A 921 30.77 -25.79 -20.42
N HIS A 922 31.18 -25.46 -21.65
CA HIS A 922 32.23 -26.17 -22.37
C HIS A 922 33.25 -25.17 -22.94
N PRO A 923 34.20 -24.70 -22.13
CA PRO A 923 35.23 -23.76 -22.59
C PRO A 923 36.17 -24.39 -23.60
N THR A 924 36.41 -23.69 -24.71
CA THR A 924 37.30 -24.18 -25.78
C THR A 924 38.71 -23.62 -25.70
N ARG A 925 38.98 -22.66 -24.83
CA ARG A 925 40.29 -22.02 -24.56
C ARG A 925 40.32 -21.45 -23.16
N GLU A 926 41.51 -21.10 -22.71
CA GLU A 926 41.68 -20.37 -21.46
C GLU A 926 41.16 -18.93 -21.63
N ALA A 927 40.09 -18.59 -20.95
CA ALA A 927 39.48 -17.24 -20.91
C ALA A 927 38.49 -17.16 -19.76
N VAL A 928 38.09 -15.95 -19.37
CA VAL A 928 36.93 -15.71 -18.51
C VAL A 928 35.71 -15.60 -19.43
N TYR A 929 34.72 -16.43 -19.19
CA TYR A 929 33.46 -16.44 -19.94
C TYR A 929 32.34 -15.90 -19.03
N ARG A 930 31.43 -15.11 -19.57
CA ARG A 930 30.28 -14.53 -18.85
C ARG A 930 29.00 -14.74 -19.64
#